data_9d41068cf66963b7ecb8674449c36b3c
#
_entry.id   9d41068cf66963b7ecb8674449c36b3c
#
_cell.length_a   1.000
_cell.length_b   1.000
_cell.length_c   1.000
_cell.angle_alpha   90.00
_cell.angle_beta   90.00
_cell.angle_gamma   90.00
#
_symmetry.space_group_name_H-M   'P 1'
#
loop_
_entity.id
_entity.type
_entity.pdbx_description
1 polymer ?
#
loop_
_entity_poly.entity_id
_entity_poly.type
_entity_poly.pdbx_seq_one_letter_code
_entity_poly.pdbx_strand_id
1 'polypeptide(L)'
;MKTPHRLSQNRLFSLVRFAGASTLVTAAAAMAFVAVNSSSPLWVKSDSKPAINKSNQNRVQLFRNKLAGPGPEREGGPTAAAQEAYANRAYPAAYIPFSLTRNAHRAWTNVMARAPGKGVNALTGWTLAGPSTANDPDVLTFSGAAYTTSGRITALAVDPSCSTRRCRAWAAAAGGGVWRTDKALAGNGVNWTFVSGSFATNAIGTLTYDAANDTLYAGTGEPNSSGDSEAGFGIYKSTDGGDHWTHLAANTSVPAGTGVDCTCAIGHGGFRIAPAYSGPAFDGRSISSVVVDPANTSILYVSSDRGVRGISSVSGGTVSSAPGLPPFGVWKSTDAGASFTLLNYRDVCLNPDLPGDAGIIQSSFGSSRGVHETALDPNSASVVYAGPYPSNNVCPNNVNGGVWRSTDSGASWTQMKNALNVTLNTDRASFAVTPIAGGLTRMYVGVGNSSQTAANRARLFRTNDAVSATDASFTNLTAIQDASAAPNQTLNYCGDPAIGAQCWYDNVVYSPPGKPNVVYLGGAFSYSNYGGRNNGRAFIRSSDAGLTFSDMTWDATTNPTPPGTCCQPNPIAPNGMHPDSHAIAEIPGTDSAIFGSDGGLVRSSGAFADISSQCTARGLTGTNLGTCQQLLSAVPTSLFNLNKGLSTIQFQSLSVAADNPKHLQGGTQDNGTFETTGSAVVWPQIMYGDGGQSGFNTGNSALRFNSFTSNFHDVNFQNGDPVKWVIASGPIVASGESALFYAPIISDPVSAGTIFQGSLSVWRTQDWGGNQAFLEANCPEFTTSGANPACGDFLPIGPAGATNLTADGGYRGAGRTGGNVASIARASSDTTTVWAATTTGRVFVSKNADTTNTSVTFTRVDSLAANSPGRFVSGITVDPADPNHAWIVYSSYNTLDPTTPGHVFSVTFDPSGPSASWTNLDGSGMGAFPDFPATGIAFDSVRGDLYASNDWGVLRLANGSMSWVAAGTDLPNVEVAGLTIVPSARKLYAATHGRSAWQLTLP
;
A
#
# COMPACT_ATOMS: atom_id res chain seq x y z
N MET A 1 -13.60 60.42 -21.06
CA MET A 1 -14.71 60.44 -22.01
C MET A 1 -14.58 59.29 -22.99
N LYS A 2 -15.64 58.58 -23.18
CA LYS A 2 -15.94 57.43 -24.05
C LYS A 2 -15.67 56.03 -23.45
N THR A 3 -16.78 55.48 -23.18
CA THR A 3 -17.22 54.17 -22.70
C THR A 3 -16.66 52.97 -23.44
N PRO A 4 -16.52 51.84 -22.76
CA PRO A 4 -16.20 50.53 -23.37
C PRO A 4 -17.50 49.84 -23.82
N HIS A 5 -17.41 49.24 -24.99
CA HIS A 5 -18.48 48.45 -25.61
C HIS A 5 -18.80 47.18 -24.79
N ARG A 6 -20.07 47.00 -24.46
CA ARG A 6 -20.68 45.73 -24.05
C ARG A 6 -20.56 44.73 -25.23
N LEU A 7 -19.83 43.69 -25.07
CA LEU A 7 -19.94 42.47 -25.88
C LEU A 7 -20.88 41.51 -25.18
N SER A 8 -21.86 41.08 -25.93
CA SER A 8 -23.08 40.47 -25.49
C SER A 8 -22.93 39.14 -24.79
N GLN A 9 -23.59 38.97 -23.66
CA GLN A 9 -23.81 37.73 -22.91
C GLN A 9 -24.54 36.64 -23.73
N ASN A 10 -25.05 36.93 -24.90
CA ASN A 10 -25.86 35.98 -25.70
C ASN A 10 -25.05 34.91 -26.45
N ARG A 11 -23.74 35.04 -26.57
CA ARG A 11 -22.92 33.99 -27.21
C ARG A 11 -22.47 32.89 -26.23
N LEU A 12 -22.47 33.16 -24.93
CA LEU A 12 -22.10 32.14 -23.92
C LEU A 12 -23.23 31.12 -23.70
N PHE A 13 -24.47 31.54 -23.74
CA PHE A 13 -25.64 30.66 -23.55
C PHE A 13 -25.86 29.67 -24.70
N SER A 14 -25.48 29.99 -25.91
CA SER A 14 -25.60 29.06 -27.06
C SER A 14 -24.51 27.97 -27.03
N LEU A 15 -23.33 28.28 -26.54
CA LEU A 15 -22.25 27.31 -26.39
C LEU A 15 -22.49 26.31 -25.28
N VAL A 16 -23.08 26.77 -24.16
CA VAL A 16 -23.43 25.87 -23.04
C VAL A 16 -24.58 24.93 -23.41
N ARG A 17 -25.55 25.36 -24.22
CA ARG A 17 -26.61 24.46 -24.69
C ARG A 17 -26.12 23.42 -25.71
N PHE A 18 -25.14 23.74 -26.55
CA PHE A 18 -24.55 22.75 -27.46
C PHE A 18 -23.67 21.73 -26.76
N ALA A 19 -22.89 22.15 -25.75
CA ALA A 19 -22.08 21.26 -24.94
C ALA A 19 -22.94 20.29 -24.10
N GLY A 20 -24.08 20.76 -23.57
CA GLY A 20 -25.01 19.93 -22.79
C GLY A 20 -25.69 18.84 -23.63
N ALA A 21 -26.03 19.12 -24.88
CA ALA A 21 -26.63 18.13 -25.77
C ALA A 21 -25.62 17.09 -26.26
N SER A 22 -24.38 17.50 -26.50
CA SER A 22 -23.31 16.55 -26.88
C SER A 22 -22.88 15.63 -25.73
N THR A 23 -22.90 16.13 -24.50
CA THR A 23 -22.55 15.31 -23.32
C THR A 23 -23.63 14.27 -22.98
N LEU A 24 -24.89 14.61 -23.22
CA LEU A 24 -26.00 13.65 -23.05
C LEU A 24 -25.99 12.54 -24.11
N VAL A 25 -25.65 12.87 -25.35
CA VAL A 25 -25.55 11.86 -26.43
C VAL A 25 -24.32 10.96 -26.24
N THR A 26 -23.21 11.51 -25.78
CA THR A 26 -22.01 10.71 -25.44
C THR A 26 -22.20 9.87 -24.17
N ALA A 27 -22.92 10.35 -23.16
CA ALA A 27 -23.25 9.56 -21.99
C ALA A 27 -24.23 8.42 -22.29
N ALA A 28 -25.22 8.66 -23.17
CA ALA A 28 -26.13 7.61 -23.64
C ALA A 28 -25.42 6.58 -24.54
N ALA A 29 -24.49 7.02 -25.38
CA ALA A 29 -23.66 6.13 -26.18
C ALA A 29 -22.63 5.36 -25.33
N ALA A 30 -22.05 6.00 -24.30
CA ALA A 30 -21.17 5.32 -23.35
C ALA A 30 -21.93 4.30 -22.47
N MET A 31 -23.14 4.62 -22.02
CA MET A 31 -23.98 3.66 -21.32
C MET A 31 -24.46 2.51 -22.20
N ALA A 32 -24.77 2.77 -23.48
CA ALA A 32 -25.09 1.69 -24.42
C ALA A 32 -23.86 0.84 -24.78
N PHE A 33 -22.68 1.45 -24.84
CA PHE A 33 -21.42 0.71 -25.08
C PHE A 33 -20.99 -0.11 -23.87
N VAL A 34 -21.16 0.41 -22.65
CA VAL A 34 -20.93 -0.34 -21.39
C VAL A 34 -21.93 -1.47 -21.23
N ALA A 35 -23.20 -1.26 -21.63
CA ALA A 35 -24.22 -2.31 -21.58
C ALA A 35 -23.99 -3.43 -22.63
N VAL A 36 -23.33 -3.13 -23.75
CA VAL A 36 -23.02 -4.13 -24.80
C VAL A 36 -21.67 -4.84 -24.55
N ASN A 37 -20.73 -4.18 -23.87
CA ASN A 37 -19.44 -4.79 -23.51
C ASN A 37 -19.41 -5.41 -22.10
N SER A 38 -20.48 -5.28 -21.31
CA SER A 38 -20.60 -5.95 -20.03
C SER A 38 -21.05 -7.42 -20.12
N SER A 39 -21.21 -7.95 -21.30
CA SER A 39 -21.28 -9.39 -21.50
C SER A 39 -19.89 -9.99 -21.58
N SER A 40 -19.19 -10.01 -20.46
CA SER A 40 -18.16 -11.04 -20.27
C SER A 40 -18.87 -12.38 -20.34
N PRO A 41 -18.60 -13.20 -21.35
CA PRO A 41 -19.46 -14.35 -21.64
C PRO A 41 -19.31 -15.50 -20.64
N LEU A 42 -18.70 -15.26 -19.49
CA LEU A 42 -18.22 -16.39 -18.69
C LEU A 42 -18.78 -16.48 -17.27
N TRP A 43 -19.43 -15.42 -16.82
CA TRP A 43 -20.12 -15.47 -15.53
C TRP A 43 -21.61 -15.34 -15.79
N VAL A 44 -22.24 -16.47 -16.11
CA VAL A 44 -23.69 -16.54 -16.17
C VAL A 44 -24.21 -16.24 -14.77
N LYS A 45 -24.74 -15.03 -14.55
CA LYS A 45 -25.67 -14.83 -13.45
C LYS A 45 -26.82 -15.80 -13.68
N SER A 46 -26.83 -16.91 -12.97
CA SER A 46 -28.08 -17.64 -12.83
C SER A 46 -28.95 -16.74 -11.96
N ASP A 47 -30.06 -16.29 -12.50
CA ASP A 47 -31.12 -15.62 -11.74
C ASP A 47 -31.75 -16.50 -10.64
N SER A 48 -31.35 -17.74 -10.54
CA SER A 48 -31.59 -18.62 -9.40
C SER A 48 -30.50 -18.39 -8.37
N LYS A 49 -30.83 -17.70 -7.26
CA LYS A 49 -29.97 -17.67 -6.07
C LYS A 49 -29.41 -19.08 -5.85
N PRO A 50 -28.09 -19.31 -5.97
CA PRO A 50 -27.57 -20.64 -5.69
C PRO A 50 -27.89 -20.91 -4.21
N ALA A 51 -28.64 -21.96 -3.96
CA ALA A 51 -28.75 -22.45 -2.60
C ALA A 51 -27.33 -22.69 -2.11
N ILE A 52 -26.92 -22.01 -1.03
CA ILE A 52 -25.58 -22.16 -0.45
C ILE A 52 -25.47 -23.63 -0.06
N ASN A 53 -24.91 -24.39 -0.96
CA ASN A 53 -24.63 -25.79 -0.71
C ASN A 53 -23.40 -25.85 0.19
N LYS A 54 -23.42 -26.69 1.20
CA LYS A 54 -22.37 -26.80 2.22
C LYS A 54 -21.04 -27.38 1.68
N SER A 55 -20.92 -27.69 0.38
CA SER A 55 -19.67 -28.15 -0.19
C SER A 55 -18.68 -27.00 -0.41
N ASN A 56 -17.42 -27.15 -0.05
CA ASN A 56 -16.36 -26.14 -0.23
C ASN A 56 -16.25 -25.67 -1.70
N GLN A 57 -16.51 -26.55 -2.67
CA GLN A 57 -16.47 -26.19 -4.08
C GLN A 57 -17.46 -25.08 -4.46
N ASN A 58 -18.69 -25.14 -3.92
CA ASN A 58 -19.68 -24.10 -4.20
C ASN A 58 -19.32 -22.78 -3.50
N ARG A 59 -18.72 -22.85 -2.31
CA ARG A 59 -18.27 -21.66 -1.56
C ARG A 59 -17.16 -20.93 -2.30
N VAL A 60 -16.16 -21.69 -2.78
CA VAL A 60 -15.07 -21.15 -3.62
C VAL A 60 -15.61 -20.52 -4.91
N GLN A 61 -16.63 -21.13 -5.53
CA GLN A 61 -17.22 -20.58 -6.74
C GLN A 61 -17.96 -19.27 -6.48
N LEU A 62 -18.60 -19.13 -5.33
CA LEU A 62 -19.22 -17.84 -4.94
C LEU A 62 -18.18 -16.73 -4.81
N PHE A 63 -17.09 -17.00 -4.11
CA PHE A 63 -15.98 -16.06 -3.98
C PHE A 63 -15.40 -15.64 -5.32
N ARG A 64 -15.14 -16.59 -6.21
CA ARG A 64 -14.63 -16.32 -7.54
C ARG A 64 -15.59 -15.52 -8.41
N ASN A 65 -16.89 -15.80 -8.30
CA ASN A 65 -17.92 -15.06 -9.00
C ASN A 65 -17.94 -13.59 -8.53
N LYS A 66 -17.72 -13.33 -7.26
CA LYS A 66 -17.61 -11.98 -6.70
C LYS A 66 -16.40 -11.25 -7.28
N LEU A 67 -15.22 -11.86 -7.25
CA LEU A 67 -14.00 -11.26 -7.79
C LEU A 67 -14.06 -10.95 -9.28
N ALA A 68 -14.83 -11.72 -10.05
CA ALA A 68 -15.01 -11.49 -11.47
C ALA A 68 -16.21 -10.59 -11.83
N GLY A 69 -17.04 -10.27 -10.87
CA GLY A 69 -18.13 -9.32 -11.05
C GLY A 69 -17.61 -7.88 -11.10
N PRO A 70 -18.43 -6.92 -11.58
CA PRO A 70 -18.17 -5.53 -11.27
C PRO A 70 -18.38 -5.37 -9.77
N GLY A 71 -17.31 -5.54 -9.01
CA GLY A 71 -17.32 -5.32 -7.57
C GLY A 71 -17.72 -3.89 -7.29
N PRO A 72 -18.56 -3.65 -6.30
CA PRO A 72 -18.83 -2.31 -5.80
C PRO A 72 -17.60 -1.71 -5.13
N GLU A 73 -16.74 -2.57 -4.65
CA GLU A 73 -15.46 -2.25 -4.03
C GLU A 73 -14.41 -2.04 -5.14
N ARG A 74 -14.55 -0.97 -5.91
CA ARG A 74 -13.36 -0.38 -6.49
C ARG A 74 -12.58 0.15 -5.31
N GLU A 75 -11.58 -0.58 -4.93
CA GLU A 75 -10.54 -0.10 -4.06
C GLU A 75 -10.17 1.30 -4.55
N GLY A 76 -10.45 2.31 -3.73
CA GLY A 76 -9.89 3.62 -3.98
C GLY A 76 -8.40 3.36 -3.96
N GLY A 77 -7.71 3.52 -5.09
CA GLY A 77 -6.34 3.07 -5.19
C GLY A 77 -5.50 3.57 -4.01
N PRO A 78 -4.48 2.86 -3.54
CA PRO A 78 -3.68 3.17 -2.36
C PRO A 78 -3.12 4.61 -2.35
N THR A 79 -3.07 5.28 -3.50
CA THR A 79 -2.79 6.72 -3.64
C THR A 79 -3.71 7.60 -2.79
N ALA A 80 -4.97 7.25 -2.62
CA ALA A 80 -5.91 8.04 -1.82
C ALA A 80 -5.56 7.95 -0.32
N ALA A 81 -5.26 6.76 0.19
CA ALA A 81 -4.85 6.55 1.58
C ALA A 81 -3.57 7.31 1.92
N ALA A 82 -2.56 7.24 1.07
CA ALA A 82 -1.29 7.90 1.28
C ALA A 82 -1.41 9.43 1.21
N GLN A 83 -2.17 9.93 0.27
CA GLN A 83 -2.42 11.37 0.15
C GLN A 83 -3.15 11.89 1.39
N GLU A 84 -4.09 11.12 1.91
CA GLU A 84 -4.82 11.43 3.13
C GLU A 84 -3.88 11.42 4.34
N ALA A 85 -3.10 10.36 4.53
CA ALA A 85 -2.15 10.24 5.63
C ALA A 85 -1.13 11.38 5.62
N TYR A 86 -0.61 11.74 4.45
CA TYR A 86 0.29 12.88 4.28
C TYR A 86 -0.39 14.20 4.65
N ALA A 87 -1.58 14.43 4.08
CA ALA A 87 -2.33 15.65 4.29
C ALA A 87 -2.67 15.88 5.77
N ASN A 88 -3.02 14.82 6.48
CA ASN A 88 -3.35 14.86 7.90
C ASN A 88 -2.15 15.23 8.76
N ARG A 89 -0.96 14.73 8.42
CA ARG A 89 0.29 15.04 9.13
C ARG A 89 0.87 16.39 8.77
N ALA A 90 0.66 16.85 7.54
CA ALA A 90 1.15 18.14 7.06
C ALA A 90 0.31 19.33 7.53
N TYR A 91 -0.97 19.13 7.79
CA TYR A 91 -1.90 20.22 8.09
C TYR A 91 -1.46 21.05 9.30
N PRO A 92 -1.52 22.39 9.27
CA PRO A 92 -2.12 23.25 8.22
C PRO A 92 -1.19 23.59 7.05
N ALA A 93 0.05 23.12 7.07
CA ALA A 93 0.98 23.33 5.96
C ALA A 93 0.63 22.47 4.73
N ALA A 94 1.22 22.81 3.59
CA ALA A 94 1.05 22.03 2.36
C ALA A 94 2.04 20.85 2.26
N TYR A 95 3.09 20.84 3.07
CA TYR A 95 4.16 19.85 3.09
C TYR A 95 4.80 19.75 4.47
N ILE A 96 5.48 18.61 4.71
CA ILE A 96 6.28 18.37 5.90
C ILE A 96 7.76 18.54 5.52
N PRO A 97 8.46 19.55 6.07
CA PRO A 97 9.92 19.62 5.94
C PRO A 97 10.56 18.37 6.56
N PHE A 98 11.44 17.70 5.82
CA PHE A 98 12.04 16.45 6.31
C PHE A 98 12.84 16.61 7.62
N SER A 99 13.29 17.82 7.91
CA SER A 99 13.91 18.15 9.20
C SER A 99 12.98 17.86 10.39
N LEU A 100 11.67 18.01 10.25
CA LEU A 100 10.70 17.68 11.31
C LEU A 100 10.69 16.17 11.54
N THR A 101 10.59 15.37 10.48
CA THR A 101 10.66 13.92 10.57
C THR A 101 11.95 13.44 11.23
N ARG A 102 13.09 13.99 10.82
CA ARG A 102 14.39 13.68 11.44
C ARG A 102 14.45 14.05 12.91
N ASN A 103 13.90 15.21 13.28
CA ASN A 103 13.83 15.63 14.68
C ASN A 103 12.90 14.74 15.49
N ALA A 104 11.77 14.35 14.92
CA ALA A 104 10.81 13.41 15.51
C ALA A 104 11.45 12.05 15.77
N HIS A 105 12.13 11.46 14.80
CA HIS A 105 12.87 10.21 14.99
C HIS A 105 13.95 10.33 16.08
N ARG A 106 14.71 11.43 16.10
CA ARG A 106 15.70 11.68 17.17
C ARG A 106 15.04 11.80 18.54
N ALA A 107 13.89 12.47 18.61
CA ALA A 107 13.15 12.59 19.86
C ALA A 107 12.63 11.23 20.32
N TRP A 108 12.12 10.38 19.43
CA TRP A 108 11.75 9.00 19.72
C TRP A 108 12.93 8.19 20.26
N THR A 109 14.09 8.25 19.60
CA THR A 109 15.33 7.58 20.06
C THR A 109 15.71 8.01 21.48
N ASN A 110 15.58 9.31 21.78
CA ASN A 110 15.85 9.85 23.12
C ASN A 110 14.83 9.35 24.16
N VAL A 111 13.58 9.16 23.78
CA VAL A 111 12.55 8.58 24.67
C VAL A 111 12.87 7.10 24.94
N MET A 112 13.21 6.33 23.92
CA MET A 112 13.57 4.92 24.07
C MET A 112 14.82 4.71 24.93
N ALA A 113 15.81 5.59 24.81
CA ALA A 113 17.02 5.57 25.65
C ALA A 113 16.75 5.82 27.12
N ARG A 114 15.60 6.41 27.45
CA ARG A 114 15.12 6.66 28.82
C ARG A 114 14.15 5.58 29.30
N ALA A 115 14.26 4.35 28.75
CA ALA A 115 13.37 3.23 29.06
C ALA A 115 12.99 3.16 30.57
N PRO A 116 11.75 2.76 30.91
CA PRO A 116 11.28 2.75 32.27
C PRO A 116 12.20 1.91 33.14
N GLY A 117 12.73 2.49 34.23
CA GLY A 117 13.61 1.81 35.17
C GLY A 117 12.94 0.58 35.74
N LYS A 118 13.75 -0.40 36.18
CA LYS A 118 13.28 -1.60 36.87
C LYS A 118 12.61 -1.22 38.19
N GLY A 119 11.29 -1.00 38.15
CA GLY A 119 10.48 -0.65 39.33
C GLY A 119 9.18 -1.43 39.37
N VAL A 120 8.47 -1.40 40.51
CA VAL A 120 7.18 -2.09 40.70
C VAL A 120 6.10 -1.69 39.66
N ASN A 121 6.28 -0.58 38.94
CA ASN A 121 5.43 -0.05 37.89
C ASN A 121 6.08 -0.11 36.50
N ALA A 122 7.19 -0.83 36.35
CA ALA A 122 7.84 -1.03 35.05
C ALA A 122 6.95 -1.87 34.13
N LEU A 123 6.73 -1.39 32.93
CA LEU A 123 6.05 -2.16 31.89
C LEU A 123 6.97 -3.31 31.43
N THR A 124 6.36 -4.44 31.13
CA THR A 124 7.06 -5.56 30.49
C THR A 124 7.39 -5.21 29.04
N GLY A 125 8.17 -6.06 28.37
CA GLY A 125 8.35 -5.95 26.92
C GLY A 125 7.06 -6.26 26.16
N TRP A 126 6.93 -5.65 25.00
CA TRP A 126 5.91 -6.02 24.03
C TRP A 126 6.18 -7.43 23.52
N THR A 127 5.13 -8.17 23.27
CA THR A 127 5.20 -9.50 22.65
C THR A 127 4.30 -9.56 21.44
N LEU A 128 4.71 -10.32 20.41
CA LEU A 128 3.89 -10.53 19.24
C LEU A 128 2.56 -11.19 19.65
N ALA A 129 1.46 -10.52 19.35
CA ALA A 129 0.11 -11.11 19.49
C ALA A 129 -0.24 -11.98 18.28
N GLY A 130 0.38 -11.70 17.13
CA GLY A 130 0.22 -12.46 15.89
C GLY A 130 -0.41 -11.66 14.77
N PRO A 131 -0.65 -12.29 13.62
CA PRO A 131 -0.18 -13.63 13.28
C PRO A 131 1.32 -13.66 12.92
N SER A 132 1.98 -14.76 13.20
CA SER A 132 3.22 -15.14 12.52
C SER A 132 2.95 -16.12 11.38
N THR A 133 1.69 -16.53 11.23
CA THR A 133 1.17 -17.38 10.16
C THR A 133 -0.27 -16.94 9.88
N ALA A 134 -0.44 -16.03 8.94
CA ALA A 134 -1.74 -15.61 8.47
C ALA A 134 -2.26 -16.66 7.48
N ASN A 135 -3.46 -17.20 7.69
CA ASN A 135 -3.95 -18.33 6.93
C ASN A 135 -5.23 -17.99 6.17
N ASP A 136 -5.13 -18.03 4.83
CA ASP A 136 -6.26 -17.82 3.95
C ASP A 136 -6.99 -19.15 3.75
N PRO A 137 -8.26 -19.27 4.14
CA PRO A 137 -9.01 -20.50 3.94
C PRO A 137 -9.34 -20.72 2.48
N ASP A 138 -9.48 -21.96 2.08
CA ASP A 138 -9.78 -22.36 0.69
C ASP A 138 -10.98 -21.63 0.07
N VAL A 139 -11.96 -21.28 0.89
CA VAL A 139 -13.19 -20.58 0.46
C VAL A 139 -12.99 -19.10 0.14
N LEU A 140 -11.91 -18.49 0.58
CA LEU A 140 -11.54 -17.09 0.30
C LEU A 140 -10.33 -16.99 -0.62
N THR A 141 -9.92 -18.08 -1.26
CA THR A 141 -8.80 -18.03 -2.19
C THR A 141 -9.26 -18.21 -3.64
N PHE A 142 -8.63 -17.50 -4.56
CA PHE A 142 -8.91 -17.65 -5.97
C PHE A 142 -8.63 -19.08 -6.45
N SER A 143 -7.69 -19.76 -5.82
CA SER A 143 -7.32 -21.14 -6.13
C SER A 143 -8.31 -22.19 -5.62
N GLY A 144 -9.02 -21.92 -4.56
CA GLY A 144 -9.78 -22.93 -3.84
C GLY A 144 -8.92 -23.85 -2.99
N ALA A 145 -7.69 -23.47 -2.69
CA ALA A 145 -6.81 -24.16 -1.77
C ALA A 145 -6.37 -23.19 -0.66
N ALA A 146 -6.42 -23.63 0.59
CA ALA A 146 -5.91 -22.83 1.70
C ALA A 146 -4.40 -22.65 1.58
N TYR A 147 -3.91 -21.46 1.90
CA TYR A 147 -2.48 -21.17 1.97
C TYR A 147 -2.16 -20.17 3.08
N THR A 148 -0.87 -19.99 3.34
CA THR A 148 -0.39 -18.99 4.28
C THR A 148 0.02 -17.74 3.51
N THR A 149 -0.48 -16.58 3.91
CA THR A 149 -0.07 -15.27 3.40
C THR A 149 0.86 -14.55 4.39
N SER A 150 1.40 -13.43 3.96
CA SER A 150 2.16 -12.47 4.77
C SER A 150 1.98 -11.06 4.17
N GLY A 151 2.71 -10.06 4.63
CA GLY A 151 2.66 -8.73 4.03
C GLY A 151 3.58 -8.60 2.82
N ARG A 152 3.50 -7.45 2.14
CA ARG A 152 4.20 -7.10 0.91
C ARG A 152 5.70 -7.30 1.01
N ILE A 153 6.27 -8.02 0.03
CA ILE A 153 7.72 -8.24 -0.13
C ILE A 153 8.24 -7.45 -1.33
N THR A 154 9.12 -6.53 -1.08
CA THR A 154 9.66 -5.57 -2.07
C THR A 154 10.97 -5.99 -2.70
N ALA A 155 11.81 -6.74 -1.99
CA ALA A 155 13.10 -7.17 -2.52
C ALA A 155 13.58 -8.50 -1.91
N LEU A 156 14.47 -9.17 -2.64
CA LEU A 156 15.06 -10.45 -2.27
C LEU A 156 16.57 -10.43 -2.52
N ALA A 157 17.32 -11.05 -1.63
CA ALA A 157 18.72 -11.38 -1.86
C ALA A 157 19.00 -12.83 -1.46
N VAL A 158 19.83 -13.55 -2.24
CA VAL A 158 20.18 -14.94 -1.99
C VAL A 158 21.70 -15.10 -2.01
N ASP A 159 22.23 -15.79 -1.00
CA ASP A 159 23.64 -16.12 -0.94
C ASP A 159 23.99 -17.12 -2.06
N PRO A 160 24.95 -16.81 -2.97
CA PRO A 160 25.30 -17.70 -4.05
C PRO A 160 25.95 -19.02 -3.59
N SER A 161 26.39 -19.12 -2.33
CA SER A 161 26.88 -20.37 -1.72
C SER A 161 25.75 -21.28 -1.21
N CYS A 162 24.49 -20.98 -1.54
CA CYS A 162 23.31 -21.74 -1.17
C CYS A 162 23.42 -23.22 -1.52
N SER A 163 23.11 -24.07 -0.56
CA SER A 163 23.10 -25.54 -0.69
C SER A 163 21.95 -26.14 0.13
N THR A 164 21.71 -27.44 -0.05
CA THR A 164 20.68 -28.14 0.72
C THR A 164 20.95 -28.18 2.22
N ARG A 165 22.19 -27.97 2.66
CA ARG A 165 22.56 -27.91 4.08
C ARG A 165 22.32 -26.53 4.68
N ARG A 166 22.63 -25.47 3.93
CA ARG A 166 22.46 -24.08 4.31
C ARG A 166 22.17 -23.27 3.06
N CYS A 167 21.02 -22.60 3.03
CA CYS A 167 20.67 -21.68 1.98
C CYS A 167 20.20 -20.38 2.62
N ARG A 168 21.13 -19.43 2.70
CA ARG A 168 20.87 -18.12 3.27
C ARG A 168 20.19 -17.24 2.25
N ALA A 169 19.08 -16.65 2.67
CA ALA A 169 18.37 -15.68 1.89
C ALA A 169 17.80 -14.57 2.78
N TRP A 170 17.59 -13.40 2.19
CA TRP A 170 16.98 -12.27 2.84
C TRP A 170 15.77 -11.81 2.04
N ALA A 171 14.73 -11.40 2.78
CA ALA A 171 13.53 -10.79 2.25
C ALA A 171 13.33 -9.42 2.87
N ALA A 172 13.02 -8.44 2.04
CA ALA A 172 12.63 -7.10 2.47
C ALA A 172 11.12 -6.96 2.34
N ALA A 173 10.49 -6.36 3.35
CA ALA A 173 9.06 -6.09 3.35
C ALA A 173 8.79 -4.59 3.46
N ALA A 174 7.72 -4.14 2.78
CA ALA A 174 7.19 -2.80 2.92
C ALA A 174 6.67 -2.60 4.36
N GLY A 175 7.25 -1.67 5.11
CA GLY A 175 6.93 -1.47 6.52
C GLY A 175 7.35 -2.61 7.47
N GLY A 176 7.66 -3.81 6.93
CA GLY A 176 7.95 -5.01 7.72
C GLY A 176 9.42 -5.31 8.00
N GLY A 177 10.34 -4.56 7.39
CA GLY A 177 11.78 -4.67 7.60
C GLY A 177 12.47 -5.80 6.84
N VAL A 178 13.69 -6.14 7.27
CA VAL A 178 14.52 -7.19 6.67
C VAL A 178 14.45 -8.46 7.51
N TRP A 179 14.23 -9.56 6.81
CA TRP A 179 14.15 -10.91 7.38
C TRP A 179 15.21 -11.81 6.76
N ARG A 180 15.81 -12.67 7.55
CA ARG A 180 16.83 -13.64 7.12
C ARG A 180 16.40 -15.06 7.41
N THR A 181 16.67 -15.96 6.48
CA THR A 181 16.64 -17.40 6.70
C THR A 181 17.94 -18.06 6.27
N ASP A 182 18.37 -19.11 6.97
CA ASP A 182 19.44 -20.01 6.52
C ASP A 182 18.89 -21.28 5.82
N LYS A 183 17.57 -21.35 5.65
CA LYS A 183 16.84 -22.55 5.17
C LYS A 183 15.88 -22.25 4.03
N ALA A 184 16.25 -21.39 3.08
CA ALA A 184 15.39 -21.00 1.96
C ALA A 184 14.91 -22.20 1.11
N LEU A 185 15.65 -23.32 1.12
CA LEU A 185 15.27 -24.57 0.43
C LEU A 185 14.37 -25.50 1.23
N ALA A 186 14.08 -25.20 2.50
CA ALA A 186 13.34 -26.12 3.39
C ALA A 186 11.81 -26.13 3.13
N GLY A 187 11.31 -25.39 2.12
CA GLY A 187 9.87 -25.28 1.84
C GLY A 187 9.09 -24.82 3.09
N ASN A 188 8.03 -25.53 3.44
CA ASN A 188 7.23 -25.23 4.63
C ASN A 188 8.00 -25.31 5.97
N GLY A 189 9.23 -25.79 5.95
CA GLY A 189 10.15 -25.82 7.09
C GLY A 189 11.05 -24.58 7.19
N VAL A 190 10.83 -23.57 6.39
CA VAL A 190 11.55 -22.31 6.47
C VAL A 190 11.36 -21.66 7.84
N ASN A 191 12.37 -20.95 8.30
CA ASN A 191 12.34 -20.19 9.53
C ASN A 191 12.99 -18.84 9.32
N TRP A 192 12.29 -17.77 9.67
CA TRP A 192 12.71 -16.39 9.45
C TRP A 192 13.12 -15.71 10.74
N THR A 193 14.17 -14.93 10.67
CA THR A 193 14.66 -14.07 11.75
C THR A 193 14.59 -12.61 11.29
N PHE A 194 13.93 -11.77 12.08
CA PHE A 194 13.91 -10.32 11.84
C PHE A 194 15.27 -9.71 12.21
N VAL A 195 15.86 -8.95 11.30
CA VAL A 195 17.25 -8.48 11.45
C VAL A 195 17.41 -6.96 11.32
N SER A 196 16.36 -6.18 11.03
CA SER A 196 16.43 -4.73 10.87
C SER A 196 15.88 -3.92 12.06
N GLY A 197 15.92 -4.48 13.27
CA GLY A 197 15.35 -3.82 14.46
C GLY A 197 15.99 -2.47 14.83
N SER A 198 17.19 -2.20 14.35
CA SER A 198 17.92 -0.94 14.58
C SER A 198 17.64 0.15 13.55
N PHE A 199 16.84 -0.11 12.50
CA PHE A 199 16.59 0.84 11.44
C PHE A 199 15.68 1.98 11.90
N ALA A 200 15.87 3.15 11.32
CA ALA A 200 15.01 4.30 11.55
C ALA A 200 13.59 4.11 10.97
N THR A 201 13.47 3.32 9.92
CA THR A 201 12.22 2.84 9.34
C THR A 201 12.37 1.40 8.90
N ASN A 202 11.30 0.63 8.96
CA ASN A 202 11.23 -0.73 8.45
C ASN A 202 10.58 -0.83 7.06
N ALA A 203 10.35 0.29 6.38
CA ALA A 203 10.05 0.32 4.95
C ALA A 203 11.34 0.06 4.16
N ILE A 204 11.40 -1.03 3.42
CA ILE A 204 12.60 -1.45 2.69
C ILE A 204 12.28 -1.58 1.21
N GLY A 205 13.06 -0.94 0.34
CA GLY A 205 12.86 -0.93 -1.10
C GLY A 205 13.78 -1.87 -1.87
N THR A 206 14.98 -2.13 -1.36
CA THR A 206 15.95 -2.97 -2.06
C THR A 206 16.89 -3.70 -1.11
N LEU A 207 17.35 -4.86 -1.57
CA LEU A 207 18.42 -5.64 -0.93
C LEU A 207 19.47 -6.03 -1.96
N THR A 208 20.75 -5.87 -1.61
CA THR A 208 21.85 -6.32 -2.45
C THR A 208 22.89 -7.01 -1.61
N TYR A 209 23.26 -8.23 -2.00
CA TYR A 209 24.28 -9.01 -1.33
C TYR A 209 25.56 -9.09 -2.17
N ASP A 210 26.64 -8.49 -1.66
CA ASP A 210 27.98 -8.64 -2.20
C ASP A 210 28.64 -9.88 -1.59
N ALA A 211 28.63 -10.96 -2.35
CA ALA A 211 29.14 -12.25 -1.91
C ALA A 211 30.67 -12.27 -1.76
N ALA A 212 31.39 -11.38 -2.43
CA ALA A 212 32.83 -11.32 -2.32
C ALA A 212 33.30 -10.85 -0.95
N ASN A 213 32.53 -10.03 -0.28
CA ASN A 213 32.84 -9.43 1.02
C ASN A 213 31.84 -9.81 2.12
N ASP A 214 30.94 -10.76 1.89
CA ASP A 214 29.83 -11.11 2.81
C ASP A 214 29.06 -9.86 3.29
N THR A 215 28.84 -8.93 2.39
CA THR A 215 28.26 -7.63 2.70
C THR A 215 26.84 -7.52 2.15
N LEU A 216 25.90 -7.17 3.02
CA LEU A 216 24.51 -6.92 2.66
C LEU A 216 24.20 -5.43 2.73
N TYR A 217 23.59 -4.89 1.69
CA TYR A 217 23.05 -3.53 1.66
C TYR A 217 21.53 -3.59 1.65
N ALA A 218 20.91 -2.75 2.48
CA ALA A 218 19.45 -2.55 2.52
C ALA A 218 19.16 -1.08 2.26
N GLY A 219 18.45 -0.79 1.18
CA GLY A 219 17.94 0.54 0.87
C GLY A 219 16.54 0.72 1.43
N THR A 220 16.35 1.77 2.23
CA THR A 220 15.06 2.04 2.89
C THR A 220 14.11 2.85 2.01
N GLY A 221 12.83 2.83 2.37
CA GLY A 221 11.73 3.38 1.59
C GLY A 221 11.22 2.41 0.54
N GLU A 222 9.99 2.57 0.10
CA GLU A 222 9.36 1.71 -0.90
C GLU A 222 9.23 2.44 -2.24
N PRO A 223 9.87 1.96 -3.32
CA PRO A 223 9.92 2.65 -4.62
C PRO A 223 8.84 2.20 -5.61
N ASN A 224 7.82 1.47 -5.20
CA ASN A 224 6.82 0.87 -6.10
C ASN A 224 5.88 1.88 -6.75
N SER A 225 5.98 3.17 -6.36
CA SER A 225 5.17 4.24 -6.92
C SER A 225 3.68 4.17 -6.63
N SER A 226 3.26 3.27 -5.79
CA SER A 226 1.91 3.27 -5.24
C SER A 226 1.71 4.44 -4.27
N GLY A 227 0.49 4.76 -3.98
CA GLY A 227 0.21 5.86 -3.07
C GLY A 227 0.57 5.55 -1.62
N ASP A 228 0.69 4.31 -1.25
CA ASP A 228 1.11 3.81 0.06
C ASP A 228 2.62 3.54 0.17
N SER A 229 3.37 3.77 -0.90
CA SER A 229 4.83 3.66 -0.87
C SER A 229 5.46 4.63 0.12
N GLU A 230 6.37 4.14 0.94
CA GLU A 230 6.94 4.87 2.06
C GLU A 230 8.28 5.52 1.73
N ALA A 231 8.54 6.67 2.33
CA ALA A 231 9.83 7.33 2.26
C ALA A 231 10.86 6.64 3.17
N GLY A 232 12.14 6.73 2.81
CA GLY A 232 13.23 6.09 3.52
C GLY A 232 14.13 7.04 4.29
N PHE A 233 15.07 6.43 5.01
CA PHE A 233 16.15 7.07 5.77
C PHE A 233 17.53 6.62 5.27
N GLY A 234 17.70 6.43 3.96
CA GLY A 234 18.98 6.06 3.37
C GLY A 234 19.28 4.57 3.35
N ILE A 235 20.54 4.22 3.38
CA ILE A 235 21.07 2.87 3.15
C ILE A 235 21.71 2.34 4.43
N TYR A 236 21.46 1.07 4.72
CA TYR A 236 22.13 0.34 5.80
C TYR A 236 23.03 -0.74 5.22
N LYS A 237 24.20 -0.94 5.83
CA LYS A 237 25.22 -1.92 5.46
C LYS A 237 25.47 -2.87 6.62
N SER A 238 25.48 -4.16 6.33
CA SER A 238 25.88 -5.23 7.25
C SER A 238 27.02 -6.05 6.65
N THR A 239 27.96 -6.48 7.49
CA THR A 239 29.10 -7.36 7.12
C THR A 239 29.06 -8.69 7.87
N ASP A 240 27.94 -9.03 8.47
CA ASP A 240 27.72 -10.22 9.26
C ASP A 240 26.37 -10.88 8.99
N GLY A 241 25.85 -10.68 7.77
CA GLY A 241 24.60 -11.28 7.31
C GLY A 241 23.33 -10.64 7.89
N GLY A 242 23.42 -9.44 8.44
CA GLY A 242 22.30 -8.69 8.98
C GLY A 242 22.19 -8.73 10.50
N ASP A 243 23.15 -9.34 11.22
CA ASP A 243 23.12 -9.34 12.69
C ASP A 243 23.41 -7.94 13.26
N HIS A 244 24.31 -7.18 12.61
CA HIS A 244 24.57 -5.76 12.91
C HIS A 244 24.55 -4.92 11.64
N TRP A 245 24.07 -3.68 11.79
CA TRP A 245 23.93 -2.75 10.69
C TRP A 245 24.59 -1.41 10.98
N THR A 246 25.24 -0.84 9.97
CA THR A 246 25.73 0.53 9.97
C THR A 246 24.89 1.36 9.00
N HIS A 247 24.30 2.45 9.48
CA HIS A 247 23.64 3.42 8.63
C HIS A 247 24.70 4.21 7.85
N LEU A 248 24.61 4.20 6.53
CA LEU A 248 25.47 4.98 5.65
C LEU A 248 24.94 6.43 5.61
N ALA A 249 25.25 7.20 6.62
CA ALA A 249 24.84 8.60 6.74
C ALA A 249 25.66 9.51 5.82
N ALA A 250 25.73 9.15 4.54
CA ALA A 250 26.55 9.82 3.54
C ALA A 250 25.98 11.20 3.23
N ASN A 251 26.78 12.24 3.42
CA ASN A 251 26.44 13.58 2.99
C ASN A 251 26.81 13.79 1.52
N THR A 252 26.03 14.62 0.86
CA THR A 252 26.28 15.06 -0.52
C THR A 252 26.16 16.57 -0.61
N SER A 253 26.75 17.13 -1.64
CA SER A 253 26.57 18.53 -2.03
C SER A 253 26.22 18.58 -3.51
N VAL A 254 25.04 19.05 -3.81
CA VAL A 254 24.52 19.19 -5.18
C VAL A 254 24.35 20.68 -5.45
N PRO A 255 25.07 21.26 -6.42
CA PRO A 255 24.94 22.67 -6.78
C PRO A 255 23.56 23.04 -7.26
N ALA A 256 23.15 24.30 -7.11
CA ALA A 256 21.92 24.82 -7.69
C ALA A 256 21.93 24.66 -9.21
N GLY A 257 20.78 24.36 -9.78
CA GLY A 257 20.65 24.14 -11.22
C GLY A 257 21.11 22.78 -11.72
N THR A 258 21.62 21.92 -10.81
CA THR A 258 21.99 20.56 -11.15
C THR A 258 20.81 19.61 -11.02
N GLY A 259 19.64 20.06 -10.93
CA GLY A 259 18.53 19.20 -10.70
C GLY A 259 17.21 19.66 -11.26
N VAL A 260 16.46 18.76 -11.85
CA VAL A 260 15.13 19.07 -12.36
C VAL A 260 14.08 18.58 -11.39
N ASP A 261 13.40 19.55 -10.80
CA ASP A 261 12.01 19.31 -10.44
C ASP A 261 11.17 19.42 -11.71
N CYS A 262 10.79 18.29 -12.32
CA CYS A 262 9.90 18.26 -13.47
C CYS A 262 8.45 18.65 -13.12
N THR A 263 8.22 19.41 -12.09
CA THR A 263 6.95 20.09 -11.83
C THR A 263 6.81 21.37 -12.69
N CYS A 264 7.44 21.44 -13.84
CA CYS A 264 7.26 22.51 -14.82
C CYS A 264 5.80 22.50 -15.28
N ALA A 265 4.91 23.19 -14.59
CA ALA A 265 3.54 23.37 -15.06
C ALA A 265 3.54 24.20 -16.33
N ILE A 266 3.13 23.62 -17.44
CA ILE A 266 2.90 24.33 -18.70
C ILE A 266 1.89 25.45 -18.43
N GLY A 267 2.27 26.69 -18.68
CA GLY A 267 1.41 27.87 -18.54
C GLY A 267 1.72 28.79 -17.37
N HIS A 268 2.64 28.46 -16.50
CA HIS A 268 3.10 29.36 -15.43
C HIS A 268 4.59 29.69 -15.61
N GLY A 269 4.90 30.60 -16.50
CA GLY A 269 6.17 31.20 -16.89
C GLY A 269 7.35 31.21 -15.90
N GLY A 270 7.74 30.10 -15.36
CA GLY A 270 8.84 29.98 -14.42
C GLY A 270 9.41 28.59 -14.36
N PHE A 271 10.58 28.37 -14.97
CA PHE A 271 11.44 27.24 -14.66
C PHE A 271 11.84 27.31 -13.19
N ARG A 272 11.63 26.24 -12.41
CA ARG A 272 12.23 26.15 -11.09
C ARG A 272 13.58 25.47 -11.26
N ILE A 273 14.62 26.25 -11.18
CA ILE A 273 15.98 25.75 -10.94
C ILE A 273 15.94 25.03 -9.61
N ALA A 274 16.31 23.74 -9.56
CA ALA A 274 16.41 23.04 -8.31
C ALA A 274 17.39 23.79 -7.38
N PRO A 275 17.03 24.04 -6.13
CA PRO A 275 17.89 24.70 -5.20
C PRO A 275 19.13 23.86 -4.93
N ALA A 276 20.24 24.48 -4.54
CA ALA A 276 21.39 23.76 -4.03
C ALA A 276 20.98 22.90 -2.84
N TYR A 277 21.50 21.68 -2.78
CA TYR A 277 21.28 20.79 -1.66
C TYR A 277 22.61 20.42 -1.00
N SER A 278 22.65 20.45 0.34
CA SER A 278 23.76 19.93 1.12
C SER A 278 23.21 19.20 2.35
N GLY A 279 23.53 17.94 2.49
CA GLY A 279 23.05 17.09 3.56
C GLY A 279 23.05 15.59 3.21
N PRO A 280 22.37 14.76 3.98
CA PRO A 280 22.27 13.34 3.71
C PRO A 280 21.68 13.05 2.32
N ALA A 281 22.30 12.15 1.56
CA ALA A 281 21.98 11.93 0.15
C ALA A 281 20.58 11.36 -0.10
N PHE A 282 20.00 10.65 0.88
CA PHE A 282 18.79 9.85 0.66
C PHE A 282 17.67 10.08 1.68
N ASP A 283 17.79 11.06 2.54
CA ASP A 283 16.77 11.35 3.52
C ASP A 283 15.43 11.69 2.86
N GLY A 284 14.38 10.95 3.23
CA GLY A 284 13.04 11.14 2.67
C GLY A 284 12.88 10.64 1.23
N ARG A 285 13.82 9.86 0.73
CA ARG A 285 13.76 9.20 -0.58
C ARG A 285 13.65 7.70 -0.42
N SER A 286 12.98 7.03 -1.35
CA SER A 286 12.99 5.59 -1.46
C SER A 286 14.19 5.15 -2.27
N ILE A 287 14.86 4.08 -1.84
CA ILE A 287 15.99 3.50 -2.56
C ILE A 287 15.48 2.31 -3.38
N SER A 288 15.54 2.47 -4.70
CA SER A 288 15.00 1.48 -5.64
C SER A 288 16.02 0.42 -6.05
N SER A 289 17.30 0.77 -6.09
CA SER A 289 18.37 -0.22 -6.30
C SER A 289 19.70 0.20 -5.68
N VAL A 290 20.49 -0.77 -5.26
CA VAL A 290 21.90 -0.63 -4.89
C VAL A 290 22.67 -1.64 -5.71
N VAL A 291 23.62 -1.18 -6.53
CA VAL A 291 24.43 -2.03 -7.41
C VAL A 291 25.88 -1.88 -7.00
N VAL A 292 26.51 -3.00 -6.66
CA VAL A 292 27.94 -3.07 -6.31
C VAL A 292 28.73 -3.43 -7.54
N ASP A 293 29.80 -2.69 -7.83
CA ASP A 293 30.73 -3.05 -8.90
C ASP A 293 31.51 -4.32 -8.50
N PRO A 294 31.33 -5.44 -9.22
CA PRO A 294 31.99 -6.69 -8.84
C PRO A 294 33.50 -6.68 -8.98
N ALA A 295 34.08 -5.74 -9.77
CA ALA A 295 35.51 -5.57 -9.93
C ALA A 295 36.14 -4.67 -8.85
N ASN A 296 35.31 -3.77 -8.26
CA ASN A 296 35.72 -2.88 -7.18
C ASN A 296 34.55 -2.57 -6.26
N THR A 297 34.37 -3.32 -5.20
CA THR A 297 33.27 -3.22 -4.28
C THR A 297 33.22 -1.92 -3.46
N SER A 298 34.19 -1.02 -3.62
CA SER A 298 34.11 0.36 -3.14
C SER A 298 33.25 1.24 -4.04
N ILE A 299 32.93 0.79 -5.27
CA ILE A 299 32.06 1.52 -6.19
C ILE A 299 30.64 1.00 -6.04
N LEU A 300 29.73 1.92 -5.70
CA LEU A 300 28.30 1.66 -5.63
C LEU A 300 27.57 2.59 -6.59
N TYR A 301 26.58 2.05 -7.27
CA TYR A 301 25.55 2.83 -7.96
C TYR A 301 24.23 2.63 -7.23
N VAL A 302 23.53 3.74 -6.99
CA VAL A 302 22.28 3.74 -6.24
C VAL A 302 21.25 4.51 -7.02
N SER A 303 20.08 3.94 -7.23
CA SER A 303 18.93 4.69 -7.71
C SER A 303 17.98 5.03 -6.58
N SER A 304 17.44 6.23 -6.66
CA SER A 304 16.46 6.74 -5.71
C SER A 304 15.23 7.29 -6.40
N ASP A 305 14.11 7.12 -5.74
CA ASP A 305 12.79 7.59 -6.14
C ASP A 305 12.25 8.55 -5.07
N ARG A 306 11.21 9.31 -5.42
CA ARG A 306 10.50 10.09 -4.41
C ARG A 306 9.86 9.14 -3.40
N GLY A 307 10.03 9.42 -2.13
CA GLY A 307 9.20 8.82 -1.12
C GLY A 307 7.78 9.41 -1.24
N VAL A 308 6.77 8.58 -1.33
CA VAL A 308 5.38 9.04 -1.50
C VAL A 308 4.70 9.18 -0.15
N ARG A 309 4.71 8.13 0.64
CA ARG A 309 4.27 8.08 2.03
C ARG A 309 5.46 7.67 2.88
N GLY A 310 5.49 8.04 4.09
CA GLY A 310 6.48 7.53 5.01
C GLY A 310 5.90 7.36 6.37
N ILE A 311 6.20 6.27 7.03
CA ILE A 311 6.05 6.17 8.46
C ILE A 311 6.80 7.35 9.03
N SER A 312 6.13 8.15 9.83
CA SER A 312 6.87 9.17 10.52
C SER A 312 7.55 10.19 9.61
N SER A 313 7.80 9.84 8.41
CA SER A 313 8.60 10.64 7.52
C SER A 313 7.78 11.43 6.55
N VAL A 314 6.85 10.86 6.00
CA VAL A 314 5.87 11.41 5.09
C VAL A 314 6.34 12.63 4.33
N SER A 315 7.36 12.46 3.57
CA SER A 315 7.88 13.48 2.66
C SER A 315 7.33 13.35 1.25
N GLY A 316 6.31 12.51 1.08
CA GLY A 316 5.76 12.13 -0.19
C GLY A 316 4.46 12.82 -0.57
N GLY A 317 3.46 12.04 -0.86
CA GLY A 317 2.20 12.51 -1.42
C GLY A 317 2.38 13.10 -2.81
N THR A 318 1.64 14.12 -3.13
CA THR A 318 1.79 14.84 -4.40
C THR A 318 2.93 15.87 -4.38
N VAL A 319 3.56 16.08 -3.22
CA VAL A 319 4.63 17.07 -3.05
C VAL A 319 5.99 16.37 -3.11
N SER A 320 6.50 16.19 -4.32
CA SER A 320 7.82 15.57 -4.56
C SER A 320 9.00 16.51 -4.28
N SER A 321 8.74 17.79 -4.16
CA SER A 321 9.73 18.87 -4.04
C SER A 321 9.66 19.61 -2.71
N ALA A 322 9.29 18.93 -1.63
CA ALA A 322 9.31 19.54 -0.30
C ALA A 322 10.69 20.15 0.02
N PRO A 323 10.76 21.34 0.60
CA PRO A 323 12.03 21.98 0.91
C PRO A 323 12.92 21.12 1.80
N GLY A 324 14.21 21.09 1.47
CA GLY A 324 15.21 20.37 2.26
C GLY A 324 15.32 18.87 1.97
N LEU A 325 14.64 18.37 0.94
CA LEU A 325 14.84 17.02 0.44
C LEU A 325 16.02 16.97 -0.54
N PRO A 326 16.81 15.85 -0.54
CA PRO A 326 17.79 15.61 -1.58
C PRO A 326 17.09 15.42 -2.93
N PRO A 327 17.75 15.72 -4.06
CA PRO A 327 17.29 15.27 -5.36
C PRO A 327 17.24 13.74 -5.40
N PHE A 328 16.46 13.19 -6.31
CA PHE A 328 16.42 11.75 -6.61
C PHE A 328 17.04 11.49 -7.99
N GLY A 329 17.49 10.26 -8.24
CA GLY A 329 18.15 9.90 -9.50
C GLY A 329 19.13 8.76 -9.33
N VAL A 330 20.16 8.72 -10.20
CA VAL A 330 21.28 7.77 -10.11
C VAL A 330 22.45 8.43 -9.40
N TRP A 331 22.94 7.77 -8.37
CA TRP A 331 24.04 8.21 -7.54
C TRP A 331 25.21 7.26 -7.64
N LYS A 332 26.42 7.74 -7.47
CA LYS A 332 27.65 6.94 -7.43
C LYS A 332 28.42 7.21 -6.15
N SER A 333 28.87 6.16 -5.51
CA SER A 333 29.92 6.18 -4.48
C SER A 333 31.18 5.53 -5.03
N THR A 334 32.35 6.01 -4.61
CA THR A 334 33.68 5.41 -4.89
C THR A 334 34.41 5.06 -3.60
N ASP A 335 33.76 5.17 -2.46
CA ASP A 335 34.32 5.01 -1.11
C ASP A 335 33.43 4.09 -0.23
N ALA A 336 32.82 3.07 -0.85
CA ALA A 336 31.96 2.08 -0.21
C ALA A 336 30.75 2.67 0.53
N GLY A 337 30.21 3.80 0.03
CA GLY A 337 29.03 4.46 0.55
C GLY A 337 29.30 5.55 1.59
N ALA A 338 30.56 5.96 1.79
CA ALA A 338 30.84 7.07 2.69
C ALA A 338 30.43 8.43 2.11
N SER A 339 30.44 8.56 0.77
CA SER A 339 29.90 9.71 0.06
C SER A 339 29.23 9.30 -1.24
N PHE A 340 28.33 10.16 -1.75
CA PHE A 340 27.63 9.93 -3.01
C PHE A 340 27.61 11.18 -3.88
N THR A 341 27.77 10.99 -5.17
CA THR A 341 27.68 12.03 -6.21
C THR A 341 26.48 11.71 -7.11
N LEU A 342 25.63 12.68 -7.37
CA LEU A 342 24.51 12.55 -8.30
C LEU A 342 25.03 12.57 -9.75
N LEU A 343 24.64 11.55 -10.55
CA LEU A 343 25.16 11.35 -11.90
C LEU A 343 24.26 11.86 -13.02
N ASN A 344 22.97 11.63 -12.91
CA ASN A 344 22.03 11.84 -14.03
C ASN A 344 21.31 13.17 -13.92
N TYR A 345 21.99 14.23 -13.55
CA TYR A 345 21.29 15.43 -13.25
C TYR A 345 21.62 16.56 -14.24
N ARG A 346 20.70 16.80 -15.16
CA ARG A 346 20.65 18.01 -15.95
C ARG A 346 19.22 18.46 -16.12
N ASP A 347 19.08 19.76 -16.29
CA ASP A 347 17.82 20.41 -16.58
C ASP A 347 17.30 19.94 -17.94
N VAL A 348 16.29 19.09 -17.92
CA VAL A 348 15.64 18.57 -19.12
C VAL A 348 14.29 19.26 -19.41
N CYS A 349 13.91 20.19 -18.56
CA CYS A 349 12.74 21.02 -18.76
C CYS A 349 13.10 22.31 -19.53
N LEU A 350 13.96 22.23 -20.52
CA LEU A 350 14.24 23.35 -21.43
C LEU A 350 13.05 23.57 -22.33
N ASN A 351 12.58 24.81 -22.39
CA ASN A 351 11.54 25.21 -23.30
C ASN A 351 12.18 25.54 -24.68
N PRO A 352 11.96 24.75 -25.72
CA PRO A 352 12.52 25.01 -27.04
C PRO A 352 12.05 26.32 -27.64
N ASP A 353 10.98 26.93 -27.10
CA ASP A 353 10.45 28.21 -27.57
C ASP A 353 11.12 29.42 -26.90
N LEU A 354 12.05 29.21 -25.96
CA LEU A 354 12.81 30.28 -25.34
C LEU A 354 14.16 30.49 -26.05
N PRO A 355 14.51 31.73 -26.39
CA PRO A 355 15.82 32.03 -26.95
C PRO A 355 16.97 31.64 -26.02
N GLY A 356 17.83 30.72 -26.43
CA GLY A 356 18.94 30.19 -25.69
C GLY A 356 18.84 28.71 -25.33
N ASP A 357 17.65 28.11 -25.37
CA ASP A 357 17.41 26.70 -25.08
C ASP A 357 17.52 25.78 -26.30
N ALA A 358 17.55 26.39 -27.50
CA ALA A 358 17.67 25.65 -28.75
C ALA A 358 19.10 25.06 -28.91
N GLY A 359 19.22 23.75 -28.87
CA GLY A 359 20.45 23.06 -29.26
C GLY A 359 21.27 22.42 -28.12
N ILE A 360 20.77 22.38 -26.90
CA ILE A 360 21.42 21.60 -25.85
C ILE A 360 21.14 20.11 -26.09
N ILE A 361 22.12 19.37 -26.56
CA ILE A 361 22.08 17.91 -26.64
C ILE A 361 22.02 17.39 -25.21
N GLN A 362 20.89 16.79 -24.86
CA GLN A 362 20.70 16.23 -23.54
C GLN A 362 21.62 15.02 -23.38
N SER A 363 22.65 15.15 -22.57
CA SER A 363 23.53 14.07 -22.17
C SER A 363 23.06 13.37 -20.89
N SER A 364 21.84 13.63 -20.45
CA SER A 364 21.26 13.10 -19.24
C SER A 364 19.73 13.05 -19.36
N PHE A 365 19.08 12.42 -18.39
CA PHE A 365 17.63 12.29 -18.29
C PHE A 365 17.14 12.86 -16.96
N GLY A 366 15.88 13.25 -16.91
CA GLY A 366 15.18 13.64 -15.68
C GLY A 366 13.90 12.83 -15.52
N SER A 367 13.35 12.87 -14.33
CA SER A 367 12.07 12.23 -14.02
C SER A 367 11.38 13.02 -12.91
N SER A 368 10.07 13.11 -12.97
CA SER A 368 9.27 13.69 -11.88
C SER A 368 9.12 12.76 -10.68
N ARG A 369 9.55 11.49 -10.80
CA ARG A 369 9.37 10.47 -9.76
C ARG A 369 10.68 9.82 -9.34
N GLY A 370 11.71 9.84 -10.17
CA GLY A 370 13.01 9.25 -9.89
C GLY A 370 13.38 8.13 -10.85
N VAL A 371 14.27 7.27 -10.39
CA VAL A 371 14.81 6.15 -11.16
C VAL A 371 14.43 4.86 -10.44
N HIS A 372 13.66 4.01 -11.13
CA HIS A 372 13.18 2.76 -10.53
C HIS A 372 14.27 1.69 -10.48
N GLU A 373 15.13 1.61 -11.49
CA GLU A 373 16.10 0.53 -11.62
C GLU A 373 17.43 1.02 -12.19
N THR A 374 18.51 0.47 -11.69
CA THR A 374 19.88 0.67 -12.22
C THR A 374 20.60 -0.67 -12.27
N ALA A 375 21.37 -0.91 -13.32
CA ALA A 375 22.22 -2.10 -13.43
C ALA A 375 23.57 -1.75 -14.06
N LEU A 376 24.61 -2.53 -13.72
CA LEU A 376 25.88 -2.54 -14.42
C LEU A 376 25.85 -3.55 -15.57
N ASP A 377 26.58 -3.25 -16.62
CA ASP A 377 26.81 -4.20 -17.70
C ASP A 377 27.69 -5.35 -17.18
N PRO A 378 27.28 -6.61 -17.36
CA PRO A 378 28.04 -7.75 -16.85
C PRO A 378 29.40 -7.96 -17.53
N ASN A 379 29.64 -7.34 -18.69
CA ASN A 379 30.91 -7.41 -19.44
C ASN A 379 31.77 -6.14 -19.29
N SER A 380 31.22 -5.04 -18.73
CA SER A 380 31.93 -3.77 -18.64
C SER A 380 31.42 -2.91 -17.48
N ALA A 381 32.25 -2.75 -16.45
CA ALA A 381 31.90 -1.91 -15.28
C ALA A 381 31.80 -0.39 -15.60
N SER A 382 32.21 0.06 -16.78
CA SER A 382 32.00 1.44 -17.22
C SER A 382 30.63 1.68 -17.85
N VAL A 383 29.88 0.61 -18.16
CA VAL A 383 28.56 0.71 -18.76
C VAL A 383 27.50 0.55 -17.68
N VAL A 384 26.65 1.56 -17.56
CA VAL A 384 25.57 1.64 -16.56
C VAL A 384 24.25 1.85 -17.27
N TYR A 385 23.23 1.12 -16.85
CA TYR A 385 21.87 1.26 -17.35
C TYR A 385 20.96 1.83 -16.27
N ALA A 386 19.96 2.63 -16.67
CA ALA A 386 18.98 3.20 -15.76
C ALA A 386 17.58 3.22 -16.37
N GLY A 387 16.56 2.93 -15.56
CA GLY A 387 15.15 2.98 -15.89
C GLY A 387 14.43 4.10 -15.14
N PRO A 388 14.45 5.35 -15.62
CA PRO A 388 13.71 6.42 -14.99
C PRO A 388 12.21 6.29 -15.27
N TYR A 389 11.39 6.78 -14.34
CA TYR A 389 9.99 7.03 -14.63
C TYR A 389 9.85 8.11 -15.72
N PRO A 390 8.90 7.98 -16.65
CA PRO A 390 8.64 9.04 -17.58
C PRO A 390 8.16 10.30 -16.83
N SER A 391 8.59 11.46 -17.28
CA SER A 391 8.02 12.71 -16.80
C SER A 391 6.63 12.91 -17.39
N ASN A 392 5.74 13.48 -16.58
CA ASN A 392 4.44 13.94 -17.08
C ASN A 392 4.59 14.86 -18.29
N ASN A 393 3.53 15.04 -19.08
CA ASN A 393 3.33 16.00 -20.18
C ASN A 393 3.81 17.44 -19.89
N VAL A 394 4.54 17.65 -18.86
CA VAL A 394 5.11 18.89 -18.36
C VAL A 394 6.45 19.21 -18.99
N CYS A 395 7.18 18.20 -19.48
CA CYS A 395 8.38 18.39 -20.27
C CYS A 395 8.03 18.10 -21.73
N PRO A 396 8.13 19.07 -22.63
CA PRO A 396 7.86 18.84 -24.04
C PRO A 396 8.78 17.72 -24.55
N ASN A 397 8.19 16.73 -25.20
CA ASN A 397 8.81 15.62 -25.89
C ASN A 397 8.96 14.27 -25.18
N ASN A 398 8.48 14.06 -23.96
CA ASN A 398 8.43 12.72 -23.31
C ASN A 398 9.77 11.93 -23.39
N VAL A 399 10.89 12.60 -23.32
CA VAL A 399 12.21 11.99 -23.58
C VAL A 399 12.80 11.28 -22.38
N ASN A 400 12.10 11.27 -21.23
CA ASN A 400 12.74 10.94 -19.95
C ASN A 400 12.44 9.52 -19.45
N GLY A 401 11.50 8.80 -20.02
CA GLY A 401 11.19 7.43 -19.68
C GLY A 401 12.02 6.39 -20.43
N GLY A 402 11.69 5.13 -20.27
CA GLY A 402 12.34 4.02 -20.95
C GLY A 402 13.65 3.61 -20.31
N VAL A 403 14.65 3.19 -21.12
CA VAL A 403 15.95 2.76 -20.64
C VAL A 403 17.05 3.65 -21.20
N TRP A 404 17.92 4.08 -20.32
CA TRP A 404 19.08 4.91 -20.59
C TRP A 404 20.38 4.17 -20.30
N ARG A 405 21.42 4.48 -21.04
CA ARG A 405 22.74 3.89 -20.93
C ARG A 405 23.80 4.97 -20.82
N SER A 406 24.74 4.76 -19.90
CA SER A 406 26.05 5.43 -19.86
C SER A 406 27.13 4.42 -20.27
N THR A 407 28.13 4.86 -21.02
CA THR A 407 29.32 4.08 -21.36
C THR A 407 30.59 4.64 -20.71
N ASP A 408 30.44 5.63 -19.85
CA ASP A 408 31.50 6.39 -19.18
C ASP A 408 31.28 6.48 -17.65
N SER A 409 30.75 5.42 -17.07
CA SER A 409 30.50 5.28 -15.63
C SER A 409 29.55 6.33 -15.06
N GLY A 410 28.59 6.79 -15.86
CA GLY A 410 27.54 7.71 -15.47
C GLY A 410 27.83 9.19 -15.78
N ALA A 411 28.94 9.51 -16.45
CA ALA A 411 29.26 10.89 -16.79
C ALA A 411 28.36 11.46 -17.88
N SER A 412 27.94 10.62 -18.83
CA SER A 412 26.96 10.97 -19.86
C SER A 412 25.96 9.85 -20.11
N TRP A 413 24.78 10.18 -20.64
CA TRP A 413 23.68 9.23 -20.79
C TRP A 413 23.03 9.35 -22.17
N THR A 414 22.68 8.20 -22.74
CA THR A 414 21.99 8.08 -24.03
C THR A 414 20.75 7.21 -23.84
N GLN A 415 19.61 7.69 -24.30
CA GLN A 415 18.38 6.89 -24.34
C GLN A 415 18.52 5.78 -25.38
N MET A 416 18.32 4.54 -24.98
CA MET A 416 18.43 3.38 -25.83
C MET A 416 17.09 2.74 -26.16
N LYS A 417 16.12 2.85 -25.28
CA LYS A 417 14.74 2.40 -25.49
C LYS A 417 13.76 3.41 -24.91
N ASN A 418 12.96 4.01 -25.79
CA ASN A 418 11.89 4.91 -25.37
C ASN A 418 10.75 4.09 -24.70
N ALA A 419 10.07 4.67 -23.74
CA ALA A 419 8.88 4.11 -23.09
C ALA A 419 7.63 4.07 -23.99
N LEU A 420 7.79 4.11 -25.31
CA LEU A 420 6.75 3.85 -26.31
C LEU A 420 5.56 4.82 -26.27
N ASN A 421 5.81 6.09 -26.37
CA ASN A 421 4.76 7.11 -26.35
C ASN A 421 3.90 7.07 -25.07
N VAL A 422 4.47 6.63 -23.99
CA VAL A 422 3.81 6.60 -22.71
C VAL A 422 3.55 8.04 -22.29
N THR A 423 2.29 8.39 -22.16
CA THR A 423 1.83 9.75 -21.84
C THR A 423 1.57 9.94 -20.35
N LEU A 424 1.66 8.88 -19.56
CA LEU A 424 1.33 8.89 -18.15
C LEU A 424 2.60 8.76 -17.30
N ASN A 425 2.71 9.58 -16.28
CA ASN A 425 3.83 9.56 -15.33
C ASN A 425 3.84 8.34 -14.37
N THR A 426 2.87 7.45 -14.53
CA THR A 426 2.73 6.22 -13.76
C THR A 426 3.43 5.03 -14.39
N ASP A 427 3.79 5.13 -15.67
CA ASP A 427 4.36 4.00 -16.39
C ASP A 427 5.84 3.88 -16.11
N ARG A 428 6.35 2.66 -16.11
CA ARG A 428 7.77 2.39 -15.90
C ARG A 428 8.27 1.30 -16.84
N ALA A 429 9.58 1.36 -17.15
CA ALA A 429 10.32 0.27 -17.75
C ALA A 429 11.09 -0.47 -16.65
N SER A 430 10.93 -1.79 -16.60
CA SER A 430 11.79 -2.68 -15.82
C SER A 430 12.65 -3.51 -16.78
N PHE A 431 13.90 -3.80 -16.42
CA PHE A 431 14.82 -4.49 -17.34
C PHE A 431 15.78 -5.42 -16.63
N ALA A 432 16.28 -6.40 -17.35
CA ALA A 432 17.34 -7.28 -16.91
C ALA A 432 18.45 -7.37 -17.95
N VAL A 433 19.71 -7.40 -17.50
CA VAL A 433 20.90 -7.56 -18.34
C VAL A 433 21.60 -8.87 -18.02
N THR A 434 22.12 -9.55 -19.05
CA THR A 434 22.78 -10.84 -18.91
C THR A 434 23.85 -11.00 -19.99
N PRO A 435 25.04 -11.57 -19.67
CA PRO A 435 26.06 -11.79 -20.67
C PRO A 435 25.66 -12.93 -21.63
N ILE A 436 26.02 -12.78 -22.91
CA ILE A 436 25.90 -13.83 -23.92
C ILE A 436 27.24 -14.07 -24.62
N ALA A 437 27.29 -15.12 -25.46
CA ALA A 437 28.48 -15.45 -26.24
C ALA A 437 28.96 -14.26 -27.07
N GLY A 438 30.29 -14.15 -27.24
CA GLY A 438 30.93 -13.09 -27.99
C GLY A 438 31.19 -11.81 -27.22
N GLY A 439 31.05 -11.81 -25.89
CA GLY A 439 31.20 -10.61 -25.04
C GLY A 439 30.10 -9.60 -25.20
N LEU A 440 28.96 -10.00 -25.75
CA LEU A 440 27.78 -9.17 -25.88
C LEU A 440 26.88 -9.25 -24.63
N THR A 441 26.09 -8.23 -24.42
CA THR A 441 25.09 -8.17 -23.34
C THR A 441 23.68 -8.19 -23.92
N ARG A 442 22.91 -9.20 -23.49
CA ARG A 442 21.48 -9.23 -23.75
C ARG A 442 20.75 -8.39 -22.72
N MET A 443 19.75 -7.65 -23.17
CA MET A 443 18.83 -6.94 -22.30
C MET A 443 17.39 -7.28 -22.66
N TYR A 444 16.59 -7.56 -21.65
CA TYR A 444 15.15 -7.64 -21.72
C TYR A 444 14.56 -6.38 -21.11
N VAL A 445 13.52 -5.81 -21.73
CA VAL A 445 12.83 -4.61 -21.24
C VAL A 445 11.34 -4.85 -21.25
N GLY A 446 10.74 -4.84 -20.07
CA GLY A 446 9.29 -4.86 -19.87
C GLY A 446 8.76 -3.43 -19.70
N VAL A 447 7.78 -3.05 -20.49
CA VAL A 447 7.10 -1.75 -20.39
C VAL A 447 5.60 -1.94 -20.40
N GLY A 448 4.91 -1.12 -19.64
CA GLY A 448 3.47 -1.13 -19.63
C GLY A 448 2.89 0.11 -18.97
N ASN A 449 1.61 0.34 -19.21
CA ASN A 449 0.91 1.47 -18.60
C ASN A 449 -0.39 1.07 -17.90
N SER A 450 -0.96 2.01 -17.19
CA SER A 450 -2.19 1.82 -16.41
C SER A 450 -3.46 1.73 -17.27
N SER A 451 -3.43 2.02 -18.56
CA SER A 451 -4.64 2.16 -19.40
C SER A 451 -4.87 1.03 -20.38
N GLN A 452 -4.26 -0.08 -20.28
CA GLN A 452 -4.33 -1.31 -21.10
C GLN A 452 -5.39 -1.35 -22.23
N THR A 453 -5.35 -0.41 -23.12
CA THR A 453 -5.97 -0.60 -24.43
C THR A 453 -5.12 -1.57 -25.24
N ALA A 454 -5.67 -2.18 -26.28
CA ALA A 454 -4.91 -3.05 -27.19
C ALA A 454 -3.60 -2.39 -27.70
N ALA A 455 -3.56 -1.06 -27.73
CA ALA A 455 -2.37 -0.29 -28.13
C ALA A 455 -1.35 -0.09 -27.00
N ASN A 456 -1.76 -0.17 -25.74
CA ASN A 456 -0.98 0.26 -24.56
C ASN A 456 -0.76 -0.82 -23.52
N ARG A 457 -1.01 -2.09 -23.81
CA ARG A 457 -0.77 -3.21 -22.91
C ARG A 457 0.72 -3.41 -22.58
N ALA A 458 1.00 -4.23 -21.59
CA ALA A 458 2.35 -4.69 -21.28
C ALA A 458 3.07 -5.22 -22.51
N ARG A 459 4.31 -4.80 -22.71
CA ARG A 459 5.15 -5.19 -23.85
C ARG A 459 6.52 -5.62 -23.36
N LEU A 460 7.08 -6.59 -24.04
CA LEU A 460 8.44 -7.07 -23.79
C LEU A 460 9.29 -6.86 -25.04
N PHE A 461 10.46 -6.32 -24.83
CA PHE A 461 11.47 -6.10 -25.85
C PHE A 461 12.76 -6.79 -25.46
N ARG A 462 13.57 -7.15 -26.47
CA ARG A 462 14.91 -7.73 -26.28
C ARG A 462 15.90 -7.14 -27.27
N THR A 463 17.11 -6.84 -26.80
CA THR A 463 18.31 -6.68 -27.64
C THR A 463 19.36 -7.68 -27.22
N ASN A 464 20.24 -8.10 -28.17
CA ASN A 464 21.38 -8.96 -27.90
C ASN A 464 22.70 -8.17 -27.82
N ASP A 465 22.67 -6.86 -27.98
CA ASP A 465 23.81 -5.97 -27.84
C ASP A 465 23.36 -4.68 -27.15
N ALA A 466 23.24 -4.76 -25.83
CA ALA A 466 22.78 -3.63 -25.03
C ALA A 466 23.78 -2.46 -25.03
N VAL A 467 25.09 -2.74 -25.25
CA VAL A 467 26.15 -1.73 -25.26
C VAL A 467 26.04 -0.82 -26.47
N SER A 468 25.58 -1.34 -27.63
CA SER A 468 25.45 -0.57 -28.88
C SER A 468 24.00 -0.25 -29.24
N ALA A 469 23.00 -0.78 -28.49
CA ALA A 469 21.61 -0.69 -28.86
C ALA A 469 21.09 0.74 -28.94
N THR A 470 20.22 0.93 -29.92
CA THR A 470 19.32 2.08 -30.09
C THR A 470 17.87 1.59 -29.98
N ASP A 471 16.89 2.49 -29.99
CA ASP A 471 15.47 2.09 -29.94
C ASP A 471 15.10 1.10 -31.04
N ALA A 472 15.62 1.28 -32.22
CA ALA A 472 15.39 0.41 -33.38
C ALA A 472 16.03 -0.98 -33.28
N SER A 473 17.02 -1.16 -32.39
CA SER A 473 17.74 -2.44 -32.19
C SER A 473 16.98 -3.45 -31.36
N PHE A 474 15.85 -3.04 -30.75
CA PHE A 474 15.06 -3.92 -29.90
C PHE A 474 14.06 -4.75 -30.71
N THR A 475 14.11 -6.05 -30.57
CA THR A 475 13.08 -6.97 -31.05
C THR A 475 11.84 -6.85 -30.17
N ASN A 476 10.70 -6.58 -30.76
CA ASN A 476 9.41 -6.57 -30.07
C ASN A 476 8.89 -8.01 -29.91
N LEU A 477 9.12 -8.60 -28.73
CA LEU A 477 8.69 -9.97 -28.42
C LEU A 477 7.17 -10.09 -28.29
N THR A 478 6.50 -9.04 -27.86
CA THR A 478 5.03 -9.00 -27.81
C THR A 478 4.42 -9.10 -29.20
N ALA A 479 5.00 -8.41 -30.19
CA ALA A 479 4.54 -8.50 -31.58
C ALA A 479 4.75 -9.91 -32.16
N ILE A 480 5.82 -10.60 -31.77
CA ILE A 480 6.05 -12.00 -32.17
C ILE A 480 4.99 -12.91 -31.54
N GLN A 481 4.67 -12.71 -30.27
CA GLN A 481 3.59 -13.43 -29.59
C GLN A 481 2.23 -13.15 -30.21
N ASP A 482 1.96 -11.94 -30.63
CA ASP A 482 0.71 -11.55 -31.27
C ASP A 482 0.50 -12.23 -32.64
N ALA A 483 1.56 -12.50 -33.34
CA ALA A 483 1.54 -13.21 -34.62
C ALA A 483 1.47 -14.74 -34.45
N SER A 484 1.58 -15.25 -33.21
CA SER A 484 1.55 -16.68 -32.87
C SER A 484 0.12 -17.22 -32.79
N ALA A 485 0.00 -18.54 -32.60
CA ALA A 485 -1.28 -19.21 -32.35
C ALA A 485 -1.96 -18.80 -31.01
N ALA A 486 -1.25 -18.07 -30.15
CA ALA A 486 -1.70 -17.61 -28.85
C ALA A 486 -1.53 -16.07 -28.71
N PRO A 487 -2.13 -15.28 -29.60
CA PRO A 487 -1.89 -13.85 -29.64
C PRO A 487 -2.38 -13.14 -28.36
N ASN A 488 -1.67 -12.08 -27.96
CA ASN A 488 -2.06 -11.06 -26.99
C ASN A 488 -2.18 -11.44 -25.54
N GLN A 489 -1.97 -12.69 -25.14
CA GLN A 489 -2.44 -13.10 -23.83
C GLN A 489 -1.36 -13.61 -22.91
N THR A 490 -0.30 -14.18 -23.48
CA THR A 490 0.83 -14.66 -22.68
C THR A 490 1.66 -13.55 -22.07
N LEU A 491 1.78 -12.41 -22.76
CA LEU A 491 2.58 -11.28 -22.31
C LEU A 491 1.77 -10.17 -21.63
N ASN A 492 0.49 -10.36 -21.37
CA ASN A 492 -0.30 -9.43 -20.59
C ASN A 492 -0.14 -9.77 -19.09
N TYR A 493 1.05 -9.56 -18.56
CA TYR A 493 1.41 -10.01 -17.22
C TYR A 493 1.14 -8.99 -16.11
N CYS A 494 0.85 -7.71 -16.44
CA CYS A 494 0.61 -6.68 -15.46
C CYS A 494 -0.87 -6.39 -15.18
N GLY A 495 -1.77 -7.30 -15.51
CA GLY A 495 -3.20 -7.15 -15.24
C GLY A 495 -4.11 -7.40 -16.43
N ASP A 496 -5.38 -7.15 -16.23
CA ASP A 496 -6.45 -7.45 -17.15
C ASP A 496 -6.88 -6.21 -17.95
N PRO A 497 -6.93 -6.28 -19.30
CA PRO A 497 -7.39 -5.15 -20.10
C PRO A 497 -8.85 -4.76 -19.87
N ALA A 498 -9.66 -5.62 -19.25
CA ALA A 498 -11.06 -5.34 -18.97
C ALA A 498 -11.30 -4.61 -17.65
N ILE A 499 -10.42 -4.79 -16.66
CA ILE A 499 -10.56 -4.21 -15.32
C ILE A 499 -9.45 -3.23 -14.94
N GLY A 500 -8.43 -3.10 -15.75
CA GLY A 500 -7.29 -2.21 -15.54
C GLY A 500 -5.96 -2.93 -15.41
N ALA A 501 -4.89 -2.18 -15.55
CA ALA A 501 -3.53 -2.68 -15.47
C ALA A 501 -2.74 -1.97 -14.39
N GLN A 502 -1.82 -2.71 -13.79
CA GLN A 502 -0.99 -2.25 -12.69
C GLN A 502 0.50 -2.22 -13.06
N CYS A 503 0.88 -2.21 -14.34
CA CYS A 503 2.29 -2.14 -14.76
C CYS A 503 3.06 -0.94 -14.18
N TRP A 504 2.37 0.07 -13.74
CA TRP A 504 2.95 1.19 -12.99
C TRP A 504 3.39 0.80 -11.57
N TYR A 505 2.79 -0.27 -11.04
CA TYR A 505 3.01 -0.82 -9.71
C TYR A 505 3.76 -2.16 -9.78
N ASP A 506 3.24 -3.10 -10.57
CA ASP A 506 3.73 -4.46 -10.73
C ASP A 506 4.42 -4.64 -12.08
N ASN A 507 5.70 -4.43 -12.16
CA ASN A 507 6.45 -4.67 -13.38
C ASN A 507 7.86 -5.13 -13.01
N VAL A 508 8.06 -6.44 -13.02
CA VAL A 508 9.33 -7.08 -12.69
C VAL A 508 9.85 -7.84 -13.90
N VAL A 509 11.07 -7.55 -14.31
CA VAL A 509 11.81 -8.31 -15.33
C VAL A 509 13.09 -8.84 -14.70
N TYR A 510 13.26 -10.16 -14.68
CA TYR A 510 14.40 -10.80 -14.06
C TYR A 510 15.00 -11.88 -14.98
N SER A 511 16.32 -11.82 -15.23
CA SER A 511 17.07 -12.86 -15.93
C SER A 511 18.15 -13.39 -15.01
N PRO A 512 18.14 -14.71 -14.69
CA PRO A 512 19.11 -15.28 -13.76
C PRO A 512 20.55 -15.18 -14.29
N PRO A 513 21.54 -14.87 -13.44
CA PRO A 513 22.94 -14.88 -13.83
C PRO A 513 23.36 -16.22 -14.48
N GLY A 514 24.04 -16.15 -15.62
CA GLY A 514 24.51 -17.30 -16.34
C GLY A 514 23.45 -18.05 -17.18
N LYS A 515 22.21 -17.57 -17.19
CA LYS A 515 21.09 -18.18 -17.94
C LYS A 515 20.44 -17.18 -18.91
N PRO A 516 21.15 -16.71 -19.93
CA PRO A 516 20.68 -15.58 -20.75
C PRO A 516 19.41 -15.86 -21.57
N ASN A 517 19.03 -17.11 -21.73
CA ASN A 517 17.76 -17.49 -22.40
C ASN A 517 16.58 -17.59 -21.43
N VAL A 518 16.83 -17.48 -20.13
CA VAL A 518 15.79 -17.50 -19.11
C VAL A 518 15.41 -16.06 -18.73
N VAL A 519 14.13 -15.75 -18.82
CA VAL A 519 13.57 -14.51 -18.31
C VAL A 519 12.27 -14.79 -17.58
N TYR A 520 12.14 -14.18 -16.42
CA TYR A 520 10.91 -14.15 -15.65
C TYR A 520 10.27 -12.77 -15.75
N LEU A 521 8.94 -12.74 -15.83
CA LEU A 521 8.16 -11.52 -15.74
C LEU A 521 7.20 -11.66 -14.57
N GLY A 522 7.11 -10.62 -13.75
CA GLY A 522 6.16 -10.52 -12.64
C GLY A 522 5.23 -9.34 -12.83
N GLY A 523 3.97 -9.50 -12.47
CA GLY A 523 2.95 -8.47 -12.59
C GLY A 523 1.72 -8.80 -11.76
N ALA A 524 0.60 -8.17 -12.03
CA ALA A 524 -0.66 -8.40 -11.35
C ALA A 524 -1.38 -9.66 -11.85
N PHE A 525 -2.28 -10.19 -11.03
CA PHE A 525 -3.20 -11.24 -11.44
C PHE A 525 -4.14 -10.74 -12.53
N SER A 526 -4.45 -11.61 -13.45
CA SER A 526 -5.55 -11.43 -14.38
C SER A 526 -6.79 -12.12 -13.81
N TYR A 527 -7.66 -11.36 -13.21
CA TYR A 527 -8.92 -11.88 -12.66
C TYR A 527 -9.92 -12.24 -13.74
N SER A 528 -9.82 -11.67 -14.94
CA SER A 528 -10.57 -12.15 -16.08
C SER A 528 -9.91 -13.39 -16.65
N ASN A 529 -10.74 -14.27 -17.07
CA ASN A 529 -10.37 -15.62 -17.33
C ASN A 529 -10.10 -15.90 -18.80
N TYR A 530 -9.73 -15.01 -19.61
CA TYR A 530 -9.38 -15.23 -21.03
C TYR A 530 -9.85 -16.56 -21.63
N GLY A 531 -11.14 -16.85 -21.51
CA GLY A 531 -11.70 -18.14 -21.98
C GLY A 531 -11.30 -19.35 -21.15
N GLY A 532 -11.13 -19.21 -19.85
CA GLY A 532 -10.84 -20.33 -18.93
C GLY A 532 -9.38 -20.79 -18.91
N ARG A 533 -8.46 -19.99 -19.44
CA ARG A 533 -7.07 -20.42 -19.61
C ARG A 533 -6.15 -20.09 -18.47
N ASN A 534 -6.54 -19.12 -17.70
CA ASN A 534 -5.64 -18.48 -16.80
C ASN A 534 -6.13 -18.67 -15.37
N ASN A 535 -5.22 -18.63 -14.46
CA ASN A 535 -5.45 -18.83 -13.04
C ASN A 535 -5.00 -17.61 -12.24
N GLY A 536 -5.04 -16.42 -12.83
CA GLY A 536 -4.55 -15.25 -12.19
C GLY A 536 -3.02 -15.17 -12.23
N ARG A 537 -2.44 -15.10 -13.41
CA ARG A 537 -0.98 -15.07 -13.63
C ARG A 537 -0.30 -13.91 -12.94
N ALA A 538 0.43 -14.18 -11.89
CA ALA A 538 1.32 -13.21 -11.26
C ALA A 538 2.73 -13.28 -11.87
N PHE A 539 3.23 -14.50 -12.17
CA PHE A 539 4.57 -14.72 -12.71
C PHE A 539 4.54 -15.67 -13.90
N ILE A 540 5.32 -15.33 -14.92
CA ILE A 540 5.57 -16.19 -16.08
C ILE A 540 7.07 -16.30 -16.35
N ARG A 541 7.50 -17.42 -16.98
CA ARG A 541 8.90 -17.73 -17.28
C ARG A 541 9.06 -18.14 -18.72
N SER A 542 10.07 -17.60 -19.39
CA SER A 542 10.59 -18.11 -20.66
C SER A 542 11.92 -18.83 -20.44
N SER A 543 12.19 -19.84 -21.23
CA SER A 543 13.51 -20.50 -21.32
C SER A 543 14.12 -20.42 -22.74
N ASP A 544 13.49 -19.72 -23.66
CA ASP A 544 13.87 -19.58 -25.07
C ASP A 544 14.07 -18.11 -25.48
N ALA A 545 14.58 -17.31 -24.56
CA ALA A 545 14.87 -15.90 -24.76
C ALA A 545 13.63 -15.03 -25.03
N GLY A 546 12.49 -15.36 -24.42
CA GLY A 546 11.26 -14.56 -24.47
C GLY A 546 10.36 -14.89 -25.65
N LEU A 547 10.57 -16.02 -26.36
CA LEU A 547 9.73 -16.42 -27.47
C LEU A 547 8.46 -17.14 -27.02
N THR A 548 8.55 -17.96 -25.97
CA THR A 548 7.41 -18.62 -25.33
C THR A 548 7.45 -18.48 -23.81
N PHE A 549 6.30 -18.57 -23.15
CA PHE A 549 6.18 -18.41 -21.70
C PHE A 549 5.35 -19.50 -21.06
N SER A 550 5.78 -19.94 -19.88
CA SER A 550 5.02 -20.83 -19.00
C SER A 550 4.62 -20.12 -17.72
N ASP A 551 3.47 -20.49 -17.18
CA ASP A 551 2.91 -19.94 -15.96
C ASP A 551 3.65 -20.51 -14.73
N MET A 552 4.09 -19.64 -13.82
CA MET A 552 4.79 -20.02 -12.60
C MET A 552 3.87 -20.03 -11.37
N THR A 553 2.60 -19.68 -11.52
CA THR A 553 1.62 -19.67 -10.43
C THR A 553 0.91 -21.01 -10.26
N TRP A 554 1.17 -21.95 -11.16
CA TRP A 554 0.70 -23.31 -11.11
C TRP A 554 1.84 -24.26 -10.76
N ASP A 555 1.49 -25.47 -10.30
CA ASP A 555 2.42 -26.60 -10.30
C ASP A 555 1.79 -27.86 -10.89
N ALA A 556 2.60 -28.88 -11.08
CA ALA A 556 2.18 -30.12 -11.71
C ALA A 556 1.17 -30.95 -10.88
N THR A 557 0.92 -30.57 -9.62
CA THR A 557 -0.11 -31.20 -8.76
C THR A 557 -1.52 -30.69 -9.06
N THR A 558 -1.64 -29.64 -9.88
CA THR A 558 -2.91 -29.01 -10.22
C THR A 558 -3.77 -29.96 -11.05
N ASN A 559 -4.99 -30.21 -10.63
CA ASN A 559 -5.94 -31.08 -11.35
C ASN A 559 -6.72 -30.30 -12.42
N PRO A 560 -7.07 -30.94 -13.56
CA PRO A 560 -7.92 -30.31 -14.57
C PRO A 560 -9.32 -30.05 -14.02
N THR A 561 -9.92 -28.96 -14.46
CA THR A 561 -11.31 -28.64 -14.15
C THR A 561 -12.23 -29.53 -14.98
N PRO A 562 -13.32 -30.06 -14.42
CA PRO A 562 -14.31 -30.81 -15.20
C PRO A 562 -14.88 -29.99 -16.37
N PRO A 563 -15.21 -30.60 -17.52
CA PRO A 563 -15.84 -29.93 -18.65
C PRO A 563 -17.12 -29.19 -18.22
N GLY A 564 -17.34 -27.99 -18.75
CA GLY A 564 -18.52 -27.18 -18.49
C GLY A 564 -18.50 -26.34 -17.21
N THR A 565 -17.48 -26.45 -16.37
CA THR A 565 -17.22 -25.51 -15.29
C THR A 565 -16.35 -24.40 -15.83
N CYS A 566 -16.91 -23.21 -15.90
CA CYS A 566 -16.17 -22.04 -16.32
C CYS A 566 -14.95 -21.84 -15.41
N CYS A 567 -13.86 -21.47 -16.06
CA CYS A 567 -12.89 -20.62 -15.44
C CYS A 567 -11.98 -21.24 -14.40
N GLN A 568 -11.78 -22.54 -14.45
CA GLN A 568 -11.07 -23.23 -13.43
C GLN A 568 -9.81 -23.91 -13.98
N PRO A 569 -8.69 -23.62 -13.40
CA PRO A 569 -7.93 -24.68 -12.78
C PRO A 569 -8.43 -24.86 -11.37
N ASN A 570 -8.56 -26.04 -10.94
CA ASN A 570 -8.94 -26.31 -9.59
C ASN A 570 -8.10 -27.47 -9.05
N PRO A 571 -7.47 -27.30 -7.92
CA PRO A 571 -7.00 -26.07 -7.32
C PRO A 571 -5.70 -25.59 -7.98
N ILE A 572 -5.42 -24.33 -7.95
CA ILE A 572 -4.05 -23.85 -8.09
C ILE A 572 -3.24 -24.54 -7.00
N ALA A 573 -1.95 -24.69 -7.23
CA ALA A 573 -1.03 -25.22 -6.25
C ALA A 573 -1.42 -24.75 -4.83
N PRO A 574 -1.46 -25.65 -3.85
CA PRO A 574 -1.90 -25.35 -2.48
C PRO A 574 -1.00 -24.33 -1.76
N ASN A 575 0.00 -23.79 -2.42
CA ASN A 575 0.90 -22.77 -1.95
C ASN A 575 0.80 -21.53 -2.85
N GLY A 576 -0.42 -21.13 -3.19
CA GLY A 576 -0.72 -20.05 -4.12
C GLY A 576 -0.02 -18.74 -3.84
N MET A 577 0.05 -17.92 -4.88
CA MET A 577 0.61 -16.56 -4.84
C MET A 577 -0.51 -15.54 -4.75
N HIS A 578 -0.26 -14.46 -4.03
CA HIS A 578 -1.08 -13.26 -4.06
C HIS A 578 -0.89 -12.55 -5.41
N PRO A 579 -1.88 -11.78 -5.93
CA PRO A 579 -1.63 -10.79 -6.98
C PRO A 579 -0.54 -9.81 -6.57
N ASP A 580 -0.12 -8.95 -7.48
CA ASP A 580 0.79 -7.84 -7.23
C ASP A 580 2.23 -8.29 -6.89
N SER A 581 3.00 -8.46 -7.94
CA SER A 581 4.35 -9.04 -7.89
C SER A 581 5.43 -7.97 -7.83
N HIS A 582 6.42 -8.12 -6.91
CA HIS A 582 7.46 -7.11 -6.74
C HIS A 582 8.89 -7.63 -6.83
N ALA A 583 9.12 -8.90 -6.54
CA ALA A 583 10.47 -9.42 -6.46
C ALA A 583 10.59 -10.85 -6.99
N ILE A 584 11.72 -11.12 -7.64
CA ILE A 584 12.11 -12.47 -8.09
C ILE A 584 13.59 -12.65 -7.81
N ALA A 585 13.96 -13.80 -7.23
CA ALA A 585 15.34 -14.21 -7.11
C ALA A 585 15.48 -15.72 -7.34
N GLU A 586 16.31 -16.11 -8.29
CA GLU A 586 16.64 -17.52 -8.47
C GLU A 586 17.71 -17.95 -7.47
N ILE A 587 17.57 -19.14 -6.92
CA ILE A 587 18.58 -19.73 -6.04
C ILE A 587 19.76 -20.21 -6.91
N PRO A 588 20.95 -19.64 -6.73
CA PRO A 588 22.11 -19.92 -7.56
C PRO A 588 22.43 -21.40 -7.66
N GLY A 589 22.80 -21.84 -8.88
CA GLY A 589 23.09 -23.24 -9.16
C GLY A 589 21.87 -24.15 -9.26
N THR A 590 20.67 -23.59 -9.25
CA THR A 590 19.40 -24.32 -9.42
C THR A 590 18.53 -23.62 -10.47
N ASP A 591 17.34 -24.18 -10.75
CA ASP A 591 16.27 -23.51 -11.49
C ASP A 591 15.10 -23.11 -10.56
N SER A 592 15.34 -23.14 -9.24
CA SER A 592 14.35 -22.77 -8.23
C SER A 592 14.36 -21.25 -8.02
N ALA A 593 13.21 -20.62 -8.18
CA ALA A 593 13.05 -19.19 -7.96
C ALA A 593 12.16 -18.92 -6.75
N ILE A 594 12.48 -17.87 -6.02
CA ILE A 594 11.65 -17.27 -4.97
C ILE A 594 10.91 -16.08 -5.59
N PHE A 595 9.63 -15.99 -5.33
CA PHE A 595 8.72 -14.95 -5.82
C PHE A 595 8.16 -14.18 -4.62
N GLY A 596 8.24 -12.86 -4.67
CA GLY A 596 7.70 -11.93 -3.66
C GLY A 596 6.53 -11.13 -4.21
N SER A 597 5.47 -11.02 -3.43
CA SER A 597 4.22 -10.30 -3.76
C SER A 597 3.66 -9.61 -2.52
N ASP A 598 2.49 -8.95 -2.66
CA ASP A 598 1.77 -8.35 -1.52
C ASP A 598 1.27 -9.37 -0.48
N GLY A 599 1.24 -10.65 -0.85
CA GLY A 599 0.92 -11.78 0.05
C GLY A 599 2.13 -12.57 0.52
N GLY A 600 3.35 -12.04 0.39
CA GLY A 600 4.56 -12.67 0.91
C GLY A 600 5.34 -13.47 -0.13
N LEU A 601 5.81 -14.67 0.22
CA LEU A 601 6.83 -15.44 -0.49
C LEU A 601 6.37 -16.83 -0.89
N VAL A 602 6.64 -17.18 -2.15
CA VAL A 602 6.49 -18.55 -2.68
C VAL A 602 7.76 -18.94 -3.43
N ARG A 603 8.15 -20.20 -3.37
CA ARG A 603 9.32 -20.74 -4.08
C ARG A 603 8.94 -21.89 -5.02
N SER A 604 9.45 -21.89 -6.25
CA SER A 604 9.34 -23.01 -7.16
C SER A 604 10.34 -24.13 -6.82
N SER A 605 9.99 -25.37 -7.21
CA SER A 605 10.88 -26.54 -7.00
C SER A 605 12.19 -26.47 -7.79
N GLY A 606 12.21 -25.74 -8.90
CA GLY A 606 13.33 -25.76 -9.85
C GLY A 606 13.27 -26.94 -10.85
N ALA A 607 12.28 -27.80 -10.74
CA ALA A 607 11.95 -28.80 -11.74
C ALA A 607 10.62 -28.43 -12.41
N PHE A 608 10.48 -28.73 -13.70
CA PHE A 608 9.31 -28.35 -14.50
C PHE A 608 8.66 -29.57 -15.14
N ALA A 609 7.35 -29.49 -15.35
CA ALA A 609 6.55 -30.53 -16.00
C ALA A 609 5.55 -29.91 -16.98
N ASP A 610 5.31 -30.64 -18.07
CA ASP A 610 4.26 -30.31 -19.03
C ASP A 610 2.93 -30.92 -18.57
N ILE A 611 1.98 -30.04 -18.26
CA ILE A 611 0.59 -30.42 -17.94
C ILE A 611 -0.40 -29.84 -18.95
N SER A 612 0.05 -29.47 -20.14
CA SER A 612 -0.75 -28.81 -21.19
C SER A 612 -1.92 -29.65 -21.69
N SER A 613 -1.87 -30.98 -21.51
CA SER A 613 -3.01 -31.86 -21.79
C SER A 613 -4.29 -31.50 -21.02
N GLN A 614 -4.16 -30.85 -19.88
CA GLN A 614 -5.30 -30.33 -19.09
C GLN A 614 -6.13 -29.31 -19.88
N CYS A 615 -5.52 -28.56 -20.80
CA CYS A 615 -6.21 -27.55 -21.60
C CYS A 615 -7.31 -28.13 -22.47
N THR A 616 -7.07 -29.31 -23.06
CA THR A 616 -8.07 -30.06 -23.82
C THR A 616 -9.17 -30.60 -22.90
N ALA A 617 -8.80 -31.09 -21.73
CA ALA A 617 -9.77 -31.59 -20.74
C ALA A 617 -10.72 -30.49 -20.24
N ARG A 618 -10.30 -29.19 -20.31
CA ARG A 618 -11.17 -28.03 -20.01
C ARG A 618 -12.11 -27.67 -21.15
N GLY A 619 -12.09 -28.35 -22.28
CA GLY A 619 -12.92 -28.06 -23.44
C GLY A 619 -12.49 -26.79 -24.21
N LEU A 620 -11.25 -26.33 -24.03
CA LEU A 620 -10.72 -25.17 -24.76
C LEU A 620 -10.46 -25.51 -26.22
N THR A 621 -10.65 -24.54 -27.12
CA THR A 621 -10.43 -24.67 -28.56
C THR A 621 -9.75 -23.44 -29.15
N GLY A 622 -9.22 -23.53 -30.36
CA GLY A 622 -8.63 -22.43 -31.11
C GLY A 622 -7.50 -21.74 -30.34
N THR A 623 -7.45 -20.42 -30.39
CA THR A 623 -6.43 -19.59 -29.75
C THR A 623 -6.36 -19.81 -28.25
N ASN A 624 -7.52 -20.00 -27.61
CA ASN A 624 -7.58 -20.24 -26.17
C ASN A 624 -6.90 -21.54 -25.77
N LEU A 625 -7.04 -22.58 -26.57
CA LEU A 625 -6.34 -23.84 -26.36
C LEU A 625 -4.82 -23.66 -26.53
N GLY A 626 -4.38 -22.98 -27.58
CA GLY A 626 -2.94 -22.73 -27.82
C GLY A 626 -2.27 -21.95 -26.73
N THR A 627 -2.91 -20.87 -26.23
CA THR A 627 -2.38 -20.09 -25.11
C THR A 627 -2.30 -20.87 -23.82
N CYS A 628 -3.36 -21.64 -23.50
CA CYS A 628 -3.35 -22.51 -22.33
C CYS A 628 -2.24 -23.55 -22.41
N GLN A 629 -2.10 -24.21 -23.57
CA GLN A 629 -1.06 -25.21 -23.77
C GLN A 629 0.34 -24.62 -23.63
N GLN A 630 0.58 -23.41 -24.13
CA GLN A 630 1.85 -22.72 -23.93
C GLN A 630 2.10 -22.42 -22.45
N LEU A 631 1.13 -21.84 -21.75
CA LEU A 631 1.27 -21.50 -20.35
C LEU A 631 1.50 -22.72 -19.45
N LEU A 632 0.95 -23.87 -19.77
CA LEU A 632 1.06 -25.09 -18.98
C LEU A 632 2.15 -26.05 -19.47
N SER A 633 2.99 -25.64 -20.44
CA SER A 633 4.00 -26.52 -21.06
C SER A 633 5.22 -26.81 -20.16
N ALA A 634 5.49 -25.92 -19.17
CA ALA A 634 6.63 -26.09 -18.27
C ALA A 634 6.36 -25.42 -16.91
N VAL A 635 5.33 -25.86 -16.22
CA VAL A 635 5.02 -25.36 -14.87
C VAL A 635 5.94 -26.02 -13.84
N PRO A 636 6.19 -25.38 -12.65
CA PRO A 636 6.93 -26.02 -11.58
C PRO A 636 6.32 -27.37 -11.17
N THR A 637 7.14 -28.36 -10.87
CA THR A 637 6.62 -29.64 -10.33
C THR A 637 5.98 -29.47 -8.96
N SER A 638 6.43 -28.47 -8.19
CA SER A 638 5.84 -28.09 -6.91
C SER A 638 6.14 -26.63 -6.60
N LEU A 639 5.22 -25.96 -5.89
CA LEU A 639 5.39 -24.67 -5.25
C LEU A 639 5.45 -24.87 -3.73
N PHE A 640 6.24 -24.05 -3.06
CA PHE A 640 6.42 -24.07 -1.62
C PHE A 640 6.13 -22.69 -1.04
N ASN A 641 5.20 -22.62 -0.12
CA ASN A 641 4.92 -21.40 0.64
C ASN A 641 6.04 -21.15 1.66
N LEU A 642 6.58 -19.93 1.69
CA LEU A 642 7.67 -19.56 2.59
C LEU A 642 7.22 -18.56 3.68
N ASN A 643 5.93 -18.29 3.84
CA ASN A 643 5.42 -17.23 4.71
C ASN A 643 5.38 -17.58 6.21
N LYS A 644 5.54 -18.86 6.55
CA LYS A 644 5.47 -19.28 7.94
C LYS A 644 6.53 -18.58 8.80
N GLY A 645 6.09 -17.89 9.84
CA GLY A 645 6.97 -17.15 10.75
C GLY A 645 7.36 -15.75 10.26
N LEU A 646 6.87 -15.33 9.09
CA LEU A 646 7.09 -14.01 8.52
C LEU A 646 5.97 -13.07 8.98
N SER A 647 6.17 -12.35 10.09
CA SER A 647 5.15 -11.45 10.66
C SER A 647 5.26 -10.05 10.05
N THR A 648 4.77 -9.89 8.84
CA THR A 648 4.84 -8.63 8.08
C THR A 648 3.48 -8.08 7.66
N ILE A 649 2.39 -8.63 8.17
CA ILE A 649 1.02 -8.14 7.90
C ILE A 649 0.84 -6.69 8.36
N GLN A 650 0.16 -5.88 7.56
CA GLN A 650 -0.08 -4.45 7.76
C GLN A 650 -1.46 -4.21 8.35
N PHE A 651 -1.59 -4.29 9.68
CA PHE A 651 -2.86 -4.02 10.36
C PHE A 651 -3.23 -2.55 10.35
N GLN A 652 -4.50 -2.26 10.05
CA GLN A 652 -5.12 -0.95 10.15
C GLN A 652 -5.89 -0.78 11.47
N SER A 653 -6.41 -1.87 12.00
CA SER A 653 -7.17 -1.88 13.26
C SER A 653 -7.04 -3.20 13.99
N LEU A 654 -7.38 -3.18 15.28
CA LEU A 654 -7.61 -4.38 16.09
C LEU A 654 -8.84 -4.15 16.96
N SER A 655 -9.68 -5.15 17.09
CA SER A 655 -10.79 -5.20 18.03
C SER A 655 -10.71 -6.45 18.89
N VAL A 656 -11.32 -6.38 20.07
CA VAL A 656 -11.33 -7.47 21.06
C VAL A 656 -12.76 -7.76 21.44
N ALA A 657 -13.14 -9.03 21.44
CA ALA A 657 -14.45 -9.45 21.87
C ALA A 657 -14.65 -9.18 23.38
N ALA A 658 -15.80 -8.60 23.74
CA ALA A 658 -16.08 -8.22 25.14
C ALA A 658 -16.10 -9.42 26.10
N ASP A 659 -16.52 -10.58 25.63
CA ASP A 659 -16.66 -11.83 26.38
C ASP A 659 -15.35 -12.65 26.44
N ASN A 660 -14.38 -12.35 25.56
CA ASN A 660 -13.12 -13.07 25.51
C ASN A 660 -11.94 -12.16 25.12
N PRO A 661 -11.11 -11.72 26.07
CA PRO A 661 -9.98 -10.81 25.79
C PRO A 661 -8.88 -11.41 24.90
N LYS A 662 -8.94 -12.70 24.59
CA LYS A 662 -8.05 -13.37 23.65
C LYS A 662 -8.64 -13.49 22.25
N HIS A 663 -9.90 -13.14 22.07
CA HIS A 663 -10.55 -13.16 20.77
C HIS A 663 -10.36 -11.80 20.10
N LEU A 664 -9.47 -11.78 19.15
CA LEU A 664 -9.05 -10.58 18.40
C LEU A 664 -9.49 -10.71 16.95
N GLN A 665 -9.84 -9.58 16.36
CA GLN A 665 -10.09 -9.42 14.93
C GLN A 665 -9.42 -8.14 14.46
N GLY A 666 -8.84 -8.14 13.25
CA GLY A 666 -8.20 -6.96 12.70
C GLY A 666 -8.16 -6.96 11.19
N GLY A 667 -8.47 -5.79 10.60
CA GLY A 667 -8.36 -5.55 9.17
C GLY A 667 -6.92 -5.20 8.79
N THR A 668 -6.53 -5.61 7.58
CA THR A 668 -5.17 -5.44 7.07
C THR A 668 -5.21 -4.94 5.63
N GLN A 669 -4.24 -4.13 5.25
CA GLN A 669 -4.09 -3.72 3.87
C GLN A 669 -3.77 -4.92 2.98
N ASP A 670 -4.39 -5.00 1.80
CA ASP A 670 -4.24 -6.00 0.73
C ASP A 670 -4.56 -7.45 1.11
N ASN A 671 -4.63 -7.80 2.40
CA ASN A 671 -4.70 -9.19 2.86
C ASN A 671 -5.98 -9.53 3.64
N GLY A 672 -6.97 -8.63 3.66
CA GLY A 672 -8.26 -8.88 4.29
C GLY A 672 -8.29 -8.73 5.81
N THR A 673 -9.23 -9.39 6.45
CA THR A 673 -9.42 -9.34 7.90
C THR A 673 -9.17 -10.72 8.52
N PHE A 674 -8.35 -10.74 9.56
CA PHE A 674 -7.94 -11.95 10.28
C PHE A 674 -8.50 -11.96 11.69
N GLU A 675 -8.66 -13.18 12.24
CA GLU A 675 -9.07 -13.35 13.63
C GLU A 675 -8.22 -14.37 14.38
N THR A 676 -8.24 -14.30 15.71
CA THR A 676 -7.73 -15.34 16.61
C THR A 676 -8.58 -15.48 17.86
N THR A 677 -8.64 -16.68 18.41
CA THR A 677 -9.24 -16.95 19.70
C THR A 677 -8.18 -17.20 20.79
N GLY A 678 -6.96 -16.69 20.56
CA GLY A 678 -5.85 -16.73 21.49
C GLY A 678 -4.57 -17.36 20.96
N SER A 679 -4.51 -17.73 19.68
CA SER A 679 -3.27 -18.14 19.04
C SER A 679 -2.42 -16.91 18.69
N ALA A 680 -1.18 -16.87 19.12
CA ALA A 680 -0.19 -15.90 18.67
C ALA A 680 0.47 -16.30 17.33
N VAL A 681 0.15 -17.47 16.81
CA VAL A 681 0.82 -18.03 15.64
C VAL A 681 -0.11 -18.01 14.43
N VAL A 682 -1.25 -18.71 14.49
CA VAL A 682 -2.14 -18.86 13.35
C VAL A 682 -3.39 -18.01 13.54
N TRP A 683 -3.63 -17.11 12.55
CA TRP A 683 -4.86 -16.35 12.44
C TRP A 683 -5.50 -16.68 11.08
N PRO A 684 -6.70 -17.26 11.06
CA PRO A 684 -7.45 -17.43 9.81
C PRO A 684 -7.98 -16.10 9.30
N GLN A 685 -7.97 -15.94 7.99
CA GLN A 685 -8.67 -14.87 7.31
C GLN A 685 -10.18 -15.16 7.34
N ILE A 686 -10.96 -14.16 7.69
CA ILE A 686 -12.42 -14.26 7.74
C ILE A 686 -13.11 -13.39 6.68
N MET A 687 -12.38 -12.43 6.11
CA MET A 687 -12.83 -11.59 5.01
C MET A 687 -11.66 -11.26 4.09
N TYR A 688 -11.89 -11.20 2.80
CA TYR A 688 -10.91 -10.90 1.75
C TYR A 688 -10.79 -9.38 1.49
N GLY A 689 -9.91 -9.00 0.54
CA GLY A 689 -9.73 -7.62 0.07
C GLY A 689 -8.95 -6.74 1.03
N ASP A 690 -9.11 -5.43 0.95
CA ASP A 690 -8.60 -4.50 1.95
C ASP A 690 -9.44 -4.58 3.22
N GLY A 691 -8.79 -4.86 4.35
CA GLY A 691 -9.42 -4.81 5.66
C GLY A 691 -9.14 -3.49 6.36
N GLY A 692 -10.20 -2.73 6.66
CA GLY A 692 -10.11 -1.49 7.43
C GLY A 692 -10.41 -1.69 8.92
N GLN A 693 -11.47 -1.05 9.40
CA GLN A 693 -11.94 -1.22 10.78
C GLN A 693 -12.75 -2.51 10.92
N SER A 694 -12.68 -3.12 12.06
CA SER A 694 -13.47 -4.31 12.37
C SER A 694 -13.93 -4.31 13.82
N GLY A 695 -14.97 -5.07 14.14
CA GLY A 695 -15.47 -5.11 15.51
C GLY A 695 -16.47 -6.20 15.82
N PHE A 696 -16.74 -6.35 17.12
CA PHE A 696 -17.67 -7.29 17.69
C PHE A 696 -18.87 -6.57 18.30
N ASN A 697 -20.01 -7.20 18.28
CA ASN A 697 -21.16 -6.74 19.05
C ASN A 697 -20.89 -6.96 20.56
N THR A 698 -21.17 -5.96 21.36
CA THR A 698 -20.92 -5.99 22.81
C THR A 698 -21.68 -7.09 23.53
N GLY A 699 -22.89 -7.37 23.11
CA GLY A 699 -23.73 -8.41 23.75
C GLY A 699 -23.57 -9.82 23.20
N ASN A 700 -22.93 -9.96 22.02
CA ASN A 700 -22.79 -11.23 21.33
C ASN A 700 -21.64 -11.19 20.32
N SER A 701 -20.48 -11.73 20.68
CA SER A 701 -19.29 -11.74 19.82
C SER A 701 -19.41 -12.60 18.54
N ALA A 702 -20.47 -13.37 18.39
CA ALA A 702 -20.79 -14.03 17.12
C ALA A 702 -21.20 -13.03 16.03
N LEU A 703 -21.70 -11.85 16.42
CA LEU A 703 -22.04 -10.77 15.52
C LEU A 703 -20.80 -9.88 15.33
N ARG A 704 -20.42 -9.66 14.09
CA ARG A 704 -19.18 -8.93 13.72
C ARG A 704 -19.45 -7.97 12.57
N PHE A 705 -18.61 -6.94 12.47
CA PHE A 705 -18.52 -6.12 11.28
C PHE A 705 -17.08 -6.09 10.76
N ASN A 706 -16.94 -5.82 9.48
CA ASN A 706 -15.70 -5.55 8.78
C ASN A 706 -15.93 -4.39 7.80
N SER A 707 -15.03 -3.43 7.75
CA SER A 707 -15.02 -2.44 6.68
C SER A 707 -13.92 -2.74 5.67
N PHE A 708 -14.21 -2.37 4.45
CA PHE A 708 -13.24 -2.24 3.37
C PHE A 708 -12.73 -0.80 3.30
N THR A 709 -12.62 -0.26 2.11
CA THR A 709 -12.25 1.13 1.89
C THR A 709 -13.47 2.04 1.79
N SER A 710 -13.31 3.32 2.10
CA SER A 710 -14.37 4.34 2.03
C SER A 710 -15.60 3.97 2.87
N ASN A 711 -16.80 4.01 2.29
CA ASN A 711 -18.04 3.73 3.01
C ASN A 711 -18.47 2.26 3.02
N PHE A 712 -17.68 1.37 2.40
CA PHE A 712 -18.06 -0.04 2.29
C PHE A 712 -17.79 -0.81 3.58
N HIS A 713 -18.80 -1.49 4.08
CA HIS A 713 -18.69 -2.41 5.19
C HIS A 713 -19.75 -3.50 5.16
N ASP A 714 -19.42 -4.60 5.80
CA ASP A 714 -20.27 -5.78 5.93
C ASP A 714 -20.50 -6.12 7.39
N VAL A 715 -21.57 -6.84 7.65
CA VAL A 715 -21.83 -7.48 8.95
C VAL A 715 -21.93 -8.99 8.79
N ASN A 716 -21.68 -9.70 9.88
CA ASN A 716 -21.76 -11.15 9.94
C ASN A 716 -22.56 -11.57 11.17
N PHE A 717 -23.55 -12.44 10.96
CA PHE A 717 -24.40 -12.97 12.03
C PHE A 717 -24.05 -14.41 12.40
N GLN A 718 -23.03 -14.99 11.75
CA GLN A 718 -22.69 -16.42 11.77
C GLN A 718 -21.28 -16.68 12.27
N ASN A 719 -20.90 -15.99 13.36
CA ASN A 719 -19.60 -16.20 14.02
C ASN A 719 -18.38 -16.01 13.10
N GLY A 720 -18.43 -15.05 12.17
CA GLY A 720 -17.34 -14.76 11.22
C GLY A 720 -17.15 -15.82 10.14
N ASP A 721 -18.17 -16.67 9.85
CA ASP A 721 -18.10 -17.59 8.73
C ASP A 721 -17.77 -16.81 7.44
N PRO A 722 -16.65 -17.10 6.76
CA PRO A 722 -16.14 -16.31 5.64
C PRO A 722 -17.12 -16.13 4.47
N VAL A 723 -18.10 -17.01 4.31
CA VAL A 723 -19.08 -16.95 3.22
C VAL A 723 -20.48 -16.50 3.66
N LYS A 724 -20.57 -15.98 4.88
CA LYS A 724 -21.83 -15.53 5.49
C LYS A 724 -21.86 -14.04 5.78
N TRP A 725 -20.92 -13.32 5.24
CA TRP A 725 -20.94 -11.86 5.31
C TRP A 725 -22.06 -11.30 4.44
N VAL A 726 -22.68 -10.23 4.92
CA VAL A 726 -23.76 -9.51 4.24
C VAL A 726 -23.45 -8.03 4.21
N ILE A 727 -23.72 -7.41 3.08
CA ILE A 727 -23.56 -5.96 2.89
C ILE A 727 -24.54 -5.25 3.82
N ALA A 728 -24.05 -4.24 4.56
CA ALA A 728 -24.85 -3.38 5.41
C ALA A 728 -24.67 -1.89 5.09
N SER A 729 -23.69 -1.55 4.27
CA SER A 729 -23.31 -0.19 3.92
C SER A 729 -24.17 0.48 2.84
N GLY A 730 -25.11 -0.24 2.24
CA GLY A 730 -25.86 0.23 1.06
C GLY A 730 -26.47 1.63 1.17
N PRO A 731 -27.16 2.02 2.24
CA PRO A 731 -27.70 3.37 2.40
C PRO A 731 -26.61 4.45 2.42
N ILE A 732 -25.48 4.19 3.06
CA ILE A 732 -24.37 5.16 3.17
C ILE A 732 -23.73 5.34 1.79
N VAL A 733 -23.44 4.26 1.09
CA VAL A 733 -22.86 4.29 -0.27
C VAL A 733 -23.82 5.00 -1.24
N ALA A 734 -25.12 4.73 -1.15
CA ALA A 734 -26.13 5.36 -2.00
C ALA A 734 -26.31 6.85 -1.73
N SER A 735 -25.95 7.35 -0.54
CA SER A 735 -25.99 8.78 -0.22
C SER A 735 -24.98 9.61 -1.03
N GLY A 736 -23.90 9.00 -1.48
CA GLY A 736 -22.80 9.68 -2.16
C GLY A 736 -21.91 10.51 -1.22
N GLU A 737 -22.07 10.42 0.10
CA GLU A 737 -21.15 11.07 1.04
C GLU A 737 -19.74 10.50 0.90
N SER A 738 -18.74 11.37 0.95
CA SER A 738 -17.33 10.95 1.03
C SER A 738 -16.98 10.48 2.44
N ALA A 739 -16.00 9.60 2.53
CA ALA A 739 -15.41 9.15 3.79
C ALA A 739 -13.89 9.14 3.69
N LEU A 740 -13.22 8.91 4.81
CA LEU A 740 -11.81 8.54 4.81
C LEU A 740 -11.59 7.21 4.10
N PHE A 741 -10.37 6.96 3.63
CA PHE A 741 -10.02 5.69 2.99
C PHE A 741 -10.34 4.51 3.91
N TYR A 742 -9.97 4.59 5.18
CA TYR A 742 -10.48 3.72 6.24
C TYR A 742 -11.43 4.52 7.13
N ALA A 743 -12.72 4.49 6.79
CA ALA A 743 -13.74 5.23 7.52
C ALA A 743 -13.82 4.77 9.00
N PRO A 744 -13.96 5.69 9.96
CA PRO A 744 -14.14 5.29 11.36
C PRO A 744 -15.51 4.60 11.52
N ILE A 745 -15.48 3.36 11.98
CA ILE A 745 -16.66 2.58 12.31
C ILE A 745 -16.45 1.91 13.67
N ILE A 746 -17.42 2.01 14.55
CA ILE A 746 -17.38 1.43 15.89
C ILE A 746 -18.67 0.72 16.24
N SER A 747 -18.59 -0.38 16.97
CA SER A 747 -19.74 -0.91 17.72
C SER A 747 -19.91 -0.12 19.03
N ASP A 748 -21.13 0.06 19.44
CA ASP A 748 -21.47 0.67 20.72
C ASP A 748 -21.02 -0.25 21.87
N PRO A 749 -20.21 0.22 22.81
CA PRO A 749 -19.70 -0.60 23.89
C PRO A 749 -20.75 -0.97 24.94
N VAL A 750 -21.93 -0.36 24.86
CA VAL A 750 -23.02 -0.54 25.84
C VAL A 750 -24.30 -1.06 25.19
N SER A 751 -24.71 -0.48 24.06
CA SER A 751 -25.97 -0.80 23.38
C SER A 751 -25.73 -1.84 22.29
N ALA A 752 -25.97 -3.10 22.63
CA ALA A 752 -25.85 -4.20 21.67
C ALA A 752 -26.71 -3.93 20.41
N GLY A 753 -26.17 -4.23 19.24
CA GLY A 753 -26.81 -3.97 17.95
C GLY A 753 -26.50 -2.61 17.34
N THR A 754 -25.97 -1.66 18.10
CA THR A 754 -25.68 -0.32 17.58
C THR A 754 -24.29 -0.26 16.97
N ILE A 755 -24.21 0.28 15.75
CA ILE A 755 -22.96 0.61 15.04
C ILE A 755 -23.03 2.09 14.62
N PHE A 756 -21.93 2.81 14.77
CA PHE A 756 -21.74 4.15 14.23
C PHE A 756 -20.66 4.13 13.15
N GLN A 757 -20.88 4.84 12.05
CA GLN A 757 -19.91 5.07 10.99
C GLN A 757 -19.80 6.55 10.65
N GLY A 758 -18.58 7.02 10.40
CA GLY A 758 -18.29 8.38 9.97
C GLY A 758 -18.07 8.50 8.48
N SER A 759 -18.82 9.42 7.86
CA SER A 759 -18.63 9.92 6.48
C SER A 759 -18.52 11.44 6.53
N LEU A 760 -19.37 12.22 5.85
CA LEU A 760 -19.60 13.64 6.16
C LEU A 760 -20.46 13.79 7.42
N SER A 761 -21.36 12.87 7.60
CA SER A 761 -22.25 12.71 8.75
C SER A 761 -21.79 11.56 9.63
N VAL A 762 -22.33 11.48 10.85
CA VAL A 762 -22.30 10.24 11.62
C VAL A 762 -23.55 9.43 11.27
N TRP A 763 -23.36 8.22 10.83
CA TRP A 763 -24.41 7.26 10.49
C TRP A 763 -24.59 6.25 11.61
N ARG A 764 -25.81 5.75 11.82
CA ARG A 764 -26.13 4.81 12.90
C ARG A 764 -27.11 3.75 12.44
N THR A 765 -26.88 2.50 12.80
CA THR A 765 -27.87 1.43 12.91
C THR A 765 -28.07 1.05 14.37
N GLN A 766 -29.18 0.38 14.72
CA GLN A 766 -29.46 -0.09 16.08
C GLN A 766 -29.82 -1.57 16.16
N ASP A 767 -29.74 -2.28 15.05
CA ASP A 767 -30.05 -3.71 14.93
C ASP A 767 -28.98 -4.48 14.14
N TRP A 768 -27.72 -4.02 14.25
CA TRP A 768 -26.55 -4.65 13.62
C TRP A 768 -26.57 -4.60 12.09
N GLY A 769 -26.96 -3.44 11.52
CA GLY A 769 -26.98 -3.18 10.07
C GLY A 769 -28.33 -3.43 9.42
N GLY A 770 -29.32 -3.94 10.15
CA GLY A 770 -30.68 -4.18 9.67
C GLY A 770 -31.21 -5.59 9.99
N ASN A 771 -32.38 -5.88 9.52
CA ASN A 771 -33.05 -7.16 9.77
C ASN A 771 -32.21 -8.35 9.25
N GLN A 772 -31.70 -9.19 10.13
CA GLN A 772 -30.83 -10.32 9.81
C GLN A 772 -31.42 -11.22 8.70
N ALA A 773 -32.68 -11.64 8.81
CA ALA A 773 -33.27 -12.55 7.85
C ALA A 773 -33.38 -11.94 6.44
N PHE A 774 -33.63 -10.64 6.37
CA PHE A 774 -33.65 -9.91 5.10
C PHE A 774 -32.22 -9.81 4.52
N LEU A 775 -31.24 -9.40 5.32
CA LEU A 775 -29.84 -9.21 4.88
C LEU A 775 -29.25 -10.54 4.40
N GLU A 776 -29.39 -11.62 5.17
CA GLU A 776 -28.89 -12.94 4.77
C GLU A 776 -29.55 -13.46 3.49
N ALA A 777 -30.81 -13.10 3.24
CA ALA A 777 -31.56 -13.54 2.05
C ALA A 777 -31.28 -12.68 0.81
N ASN A 778 -31.04 -11.37 0.96
CA ASN A 778 -31.03 -10.42 -0.15
C ASN A 778 -29.71 -9.68 -0.36
N CYS A 779 -28.83 -9.67 0.65
CA CYS A 779 -27.59 -8.91 0.67
C CYS A 779 -26.32 -9.74 0.92
N PRO A 780 -26.28 -11.04 0.52
CA PRO A 780 -25.01 -11.78 0.69
C PRO A 780 -23.88 -11.11 -0.07
N GLU A 781 -22.74 -10.96 0.56
CA GLU A 781 -21.57 -10.27 0.02
C GLU A 781 -21.16 -10.80 -1.36
N PHE A 782 -21.12 -12.09 -1.56
CA PHE A 782 -20.64 -12.68 -2.82
C PHE A 782 -21.62 -12.60 -4.01
N THR A 783 -22.84 -12.14 -3.80
CA THR A 783 -23.85 -12.13 -4.87
C THR A 783 -24.58 -10.81 -5.01
N THR A 784 -24.26 -9.82 -4.19
CA THR A 784 -24.95 -8.54 -4.14
C THR A 784 -23.97 -7.40 -4.44
N SER A 785 -24.46 -6.29 -4.96
CA SER A 785 -23.71 -5.06 -5.12
C SER A 785 -23.70 -4.26 -3.81
N GLY A 786 -22.51 -3.83 -3.33
CA GLY A 786 -22.37 -2.99 -2.14
C GLY A 786 -23.07 -1.63 -2.22
N ALA A 787 -23.41 -1.18 -3.43
CA ALA A 787 -24.19 0.03 -3.65
C ALA A 787 -25.73 -0.19 -3.63
N ASN A 788 -26.21 -1.40 -3.29
CA ASN A 788 -27.64 -1.64 -3.18
C ASN A 788 -28.21 -0.95 -1.93
N PRO A 789 -29.05 0.10 -2.08
CA PRO A 789 -29.51 0.89 -0.94
C PRO A 789 -30.47 0.12 0.00
N ALA A 790 -30.96 -1.04 -0.44
CA ALA A 790 -31.78 -1.91 0.41
C ALA A 790 -30.92 -2.78 1.36
N CYS A 791 -29.61 -2.82 1.16
CA CYS A 791 -28.68 -3.60 1.98
C CYS A 791 -28.16 -2.76 3.14
N GLY A 792 -28.91 -2.73 4.20
CA GLY A 792 -28.65 -1.99 5.42
C GLY A 792 -29.78 -1.06 5.81
N ASP A 793 -29.72 -0.58 7.04
CA ASP A 793 -30.69 0.36 7.59
C ASP A 793 -30.04 1.60 8.24
N PHE A 794 -28.76 1.80 7.98
CA PHE A 794 -28.04 2.96 8.48
C PHE A 794 -28.70 4.26 8.07
N LEU A 795 -28.86 5.15 9.03
CA LEU A 795 -29.39 6.50 8.82
C LEU A 795 -28.44 7.54 9.42
N PRO A 796 -28.27 8.70 8.76
CA PRO A 796 -27.47 9.78 9.33
C PRO A 796 -28.20 10.34 10.55
N ILE A 797 -27.45 10.63 11.63
CA ILE A 797 -27.98 11.22 12.84
C ILE A 797 -27.70 12.72 12.85
N GLY A 798 -28.76 13.49 13.12
CA GLY A 798 -28.74 14.94 13.12
C GLY A 798 -30.06 15.55 12.61
N PRO A 799 -30.27 16.84 12.75
CA PRO A 799 -31.46 17.50 12.20
C PRO A 799 -31.56 17.28 10.68
N ALA A 800 -32.79 17.07 10.21
CA ALA A 800 -33.03 16.85 8.79
C ALA A 800 -32.44 17.97 7.91
N GLY A 801 -31.59 17.60 6.94
CA GLY A 801 -30.86 18.53 6.07
C GLY A 801 -29.65 19.19 6.71
N ALA A 802 -29.27 18.84 7.96
CA ALA A 802 -28.13 19.39 8.68
C ALA A 802 -27.33 18.30 9.42
N THR A 803 -27.23 17.12 8.85
CA THR A 803 -26.47 15.99 9.42
C THR A 803 -24.97 16.08 9.18
N ASN A 804 -24.55 16.83 8.16
CA ASN A 804 -23.15 17.00 7.76
C ASN A 804 -22.37 17.82 8.79
N LEU A 805 -21.48 17.18 9.55
CA LEU A 805 -20.64 17.82 10.55
C LEU A 805 -19.49 18.65 9.94
N THR A 806 -19.30 18.58 8.64
CA THR A 806 -18.22 19.29 7.92
C THR A 806 -18.74 20.48 7.10
N ALA A 807 -20.04 20.80 7.17
CA ALA A 807 -20.71 21.76 6.30
C ALA A 807 -20.28 23.22 6.50
N ASP A 808 -19.76 23.59 7.65
CA ASP A 808 -19.47 24.97 8.06
C ASP A 808 -18.11 25.49 7.60
N GLY A 809 -17.50 24.91 6.60
CA GLY A 809 -16.33 25.45 5.90
C GLY A 809 -15.05 24.65 6.08
N GLY A 810 -14.01 25.13 5.41
CA GLY A 810 -12.78 24.41 5.18
C GLY A 810 -11.84 24.28 6.38
N TYR A 811 -10.70 23.65 6.09
CA TYR A 811 -9.56 23.63 7.00
C TYR A 811 -9.11 25.06 7.33
N ARG A 812 -8.55 25.27 8.53
CA ARG A 812 -7.70 26.45 8.79
C ARG A 812 -6.57 26.45 7.77
N GLY A 813 -6.45 27.46 6.94
CA GLY A 813 -5.38 27.60 5.94
C GLY A 813 -5.79 27.21 4.52
N ALA A 814 -4.82 27.15 3.63
CA ALA A 814 -5.03 27.19 2.21
C ALA A 814 -5.93 26.10 1.64
N GLY A 815 -7.14 26.46 1.23
CA GLY A 815 -7.83 25.84 0.11
C GLY A 815 -8.42 24.44 0.28
N ARG A 816 -8.38 23.84 1.44
CA ARG A 816 -9.05 22.55 1.67
C ARG A 816 -10.46 22.81 2.19
N THR A 817 -11.42 22.60 1.33
CA THR A 817 -12.83 22.66 1.65
C THR A 817 -13.36 21.24 1.93
N GLY A 818 -14.23 21.12 2.91
CA GLY A 818 -14.79 19.85 3.28
C GLY A 818 -13.96 19.15 4.37
N GLY A 819 -14.09 17.90 4.45
CA GLY A 819 -13.46 17.02 5.42
C GLY A 819 -14.37 15.84 5.64
N ASN A 820 -13.93 14.90 6.44
CA ASN A 820 -14.73 13.73 6.80
C ASN A 820 -14.72 13.59 8.32
N VAL A 821 -15.67 12.89 8.88
CA VAL A 821 -15.58 12.41 10.25
C VAL A 821 -14.38 11.47 10.35
N ALA A 822 -13.48 11.77 11.28
CA ALA A 822 -12.20 11.07 11.41
C ALA A 822 -12.15 10.16 12.64
N SER A 823 -12.94 10.48 13.66
CA SER A 823 -13.00 9.69 14.88
C SER A 823 -14.39 9.77 15.52
N ILE A 824 -14.85 8.65 16.06
CA ILE A 824 -16.10 8.54 16.81
C ILE A 824 -15.80 7.79 18.10
N ALA A 825 -16.32 8.28 19.22
CA ALA A 825 -16.22 7.59 20.50
C ALA A 825 -17.57 7.66 21.25
N ARG A 826 -17.96 6.53 21.78
CA ARG A 826 -19.18 6.38 22.56
C ARG A 826 -18.82 6.38 24.04
N ALA A 827 -19.52 7.16 24.85
CA ALA A 827 -19.39 7.06 26.29
C ALA A 827 -19.91 5.70 26.80
N SER A 828 -19.13 5.03 27.61
CA SER A 828 -19.54 3.73 28.18
C SER A 828 -20.43 3.88 29.42
N SER A 829 -20.46 5.07 30.02
CA SER A 829 -21.27 5.37 31.23
C SER A 829 -22.62 6.01 30.91
N ASP A 830 -22.84 6.44 29.67
CA ASP A 830 -24.04 7.18 29.28
C ASP A 830 -24.39 6.91 27.80
N THR A 831 -25.51 6.21 27.57
CA THR A 831 -25.96 5.84 26.23
C THR A 831 -26.45 7.05 25.38
N THR A 832 -26.57 8.23 25.96
CA THR A 832 -26.97 9.44 25.23
C THR A 832 -25.78 10.17 24.62
N THR A 833 -24.53 9.90 25.09
CA THR A 833 -23.37 10.70 24.73
C THR A 833 -22.51 10.04 23.66
N VAL A 834 -22.31 10.76 22.55
CA VAL A 834 -21.37 10.42 21.46
C VAL A 834 -20.48 11.62 21.17
N TRP A 835 -19.19 11.38 21.12
CA TRP A 835 -18.18 12.32 20.64
C TRP A 835 -17.84 11.99 19.19
N ALA A 836 -17.71 13.01 18.35
CA ALA A 836 -17.27 12.87 16.97
C ALA A 836 -16.29 13.98 16.61
N ALA A 837 -15.29 13.67 15.81
CA ALA A 837 -14.35 14.68 15.33
C ALA A 837 -14.06 14.48 13.84
N THR A 838 -13.57 15.56 13.22
CA THR A 838 -13.35 15.62 11.78
C THR A 838 -11.87 15.76 11.42
N THR A 839 -11.56 15.47 10.17
CA THR A 839 -10.24 15.71 9.58
C THR A 839 -9.80 17.18 9.66
N THR A 840 -10.75 18.10 9.83
CA THR A 840 -10.52 19.52 9.94
C THR A 840 -10.39 20.02 11.37
N GLY A 841 -10.33 19.08 12.33
CA GLY A 841 -10.11 19.41 13.75
C GLY A 841 -11.35 19.88 14.50
N ARG A 842 -12.53 19.77 13.91
CA ARG A 842 -13.77 20.08 14.61
C ARG A 842 -14.14 18.91 15.52
N VAL A 843 -14.59 19.24 16.71
CA VAL A 843 -15.01 18.26 17.72
C VAL A 843 -16.45 18.54 18.12
N PHE A 844 -17.27 17.53 18.11
CA PHE A 844 -18.69 17.60 18.41
C PHE A 844 -19.07 16.62 19.51
N VAL A 845 -20.04 17.01 20.33
CA VAL A 845 -20.65 16.14 21.33
C VAL A 845 -22.16 16.14 21.16
N SER A 846 -22.74 14.95 21.08
CA SER A 846 -24.20 14.77 21.25
C SER A 846 -24.48 14.29 22.66
N LYS A 847 -25.55 14.80 23.27
CA LYS A 847 -26.08 14.38 24.59
C LYS A 847 -27.45 13.68 24.47
N ASN A 848 -27.87 13.37 23.26
CA ASN A 848 -29.13 12.71 22.97
C ASN A 848 -28.99 11.72 21.79
N ALA A 849 -27.82 11.10 21.67
CA ALA A 849 -27.50 10.23 20.54
C ALA A 849 -28.27 8.90 20.50
N ASP A 850 -29.07 8.59 21.48
CA ASP A 850 -29.96 7.44 21.55
C ASP A 850 -31.39 7.74 21.07
N THR A 851 -31.71 9.01 20.81
CA THR A 851 -33.03 9.43 20.31
C THR A 851 -33.23 9.07 18.84
N THR A 852 -34.40 9.41 18.29
CA THR A 852 -34.67 9.24 16.85
C THR A 852 -33.63 10.02 16.02
N ASN A 853 -33.22 9.47 14.90
CA ASN A 853 -32.08 9.99 14.12
C ASN A 853 -32.18 11.49 13.83
N THR A 854 -33.35 11.98 13.43
CA THR A 854 -33.59 13.41 13.12
C THR A 854 -33.68 14.32 14.34
N SER A 855 -33.81 13.76 15.57
CA SER A 855 -33.87 14.49 16.84
C SER A 855 -32.50 14.61 17.51
N VAL A 856 -31.50 13.88 17.03
CA VAL A 856 -30.12 13.98 17.56
C VAL A 856 -29.57 15.34 17.27
N THR A 857 -28.91 15.93 18.25
CA THR A 857 -28.22 17.21 18.11
C THR A 857 -26.74 17.09 18.47
N PHE A 858 -25.90 17.79 17.74
CA PHE A 858 -24.49 17.89 18.02
C PHE A 858 -24.10 19.32 18.42
N THR A 859 -23.41 19.45 19.54
CA THR A 859 -22.77 20.71 19.95
C THR A 859 -21.32 20.70 19.51
N ARG A 860 -20.90 21.70 18.76
CA ARG A 860 -19.50 21.86 18.38
C ARG A 860 -18.74 22.45 19.55
N VAL A 861 -17.75 21.70 20.08
CA VAL A 861 -17.06 22.05 21.33
C VAL A 861 -15.66 22.63 21.13
N ASP A 862 -15.00 22.37 19.99
CA ASP A 862 -13.72 22.98 19.67
C ASP A 862 -13.80 24.52 19.53
N SER A 863 -14.93 25.05 19.07
CA SER A 863 -15.16 26.47 18.91
C SER A 863 -15.41 27.20 20.25
N LEU A 864 -15.63 26.44 21.32
CA LEU A 864 -15.83 26.98 22.68
C LEU A 864 -14.51 27.21 23.45
N ALA A 865 -13.39 26.81 22.87
CA ALA A 865 -12.06 26.92 23.48
C ALA A 865 -11.06 27.57 22.53
N ALA A 866 -10.36 28.59 23.00
CA ALA A 866 -9.39 29.31 22.17
C ALA A 866 -8.09 28.54 21.88
N ASN A 867 -7.78 27.49 22.65
CA ASN A 867 -6.58 26.69 22.55
C ASN A 867 -6.81 25.31 21.89
N SER A 868 -7.99 25.07 21.32
CA SER A 868 -8.22 23.88 20.48
C SER A 868 -7.33 23.94 19.23
N PRO A 869 -6.53 22.92 18.91
CA PRO A 869 -5.56 22.98 17.80
C PRO A 869 -6.20 23.15 16.42
N GLY A 870 -7.43 22.65 16.22
CA GLY A 870 -8.09 22.69 14.91
C GLY A 870 -7.34 21.91 13.84
N ARG A 871 -6.67 20.81 14.20
CA ARG A 871 -5.91 19.91 13.33
C ARG A 871 -6.61 18.57 13.21
N PHE A 872 -6.10 17.67 12.39
CA PHE A 872 -6.65 16.33 12.23
C PHE A 872 -6.70 15.59 13.57
N VAL A 873 -7.90 15.15 13.94
CA VAL A 873 -8.13 14.35 15.15
C VAL A 873 -7.95 12.89 14.83
N SER A 874 -6.87 12.29 15.28
CA SER A 874 -6.54 10.89 15.02
C SER A 874 -7.12 9.91 16.05
N GLY A 875 -7.63 10.39 17.17
CA GLY A 875 -8.27 9.52 18.15
C GLY A 875 -8.98 10.29 19.27
N ILE A 876 -10.05 9.67 19.77
CA ILE A 876 -10.81 10.12 20.93
C ILE A 876 -11.02 8.93 21.85
N THR A 877 -10.78 9.11 23.15
CA THR A 877 -11.18 8.16 24.20
C THR A 877 -12.00 8.91 25.24
N VAL A 878 -13.25 8.49 25.45
CA VAL A 878 -14.13 9.07 26.48
C VAL A 878 -13.83 8.45 27.84
N ASP A 879 -13.84 9.27 28.87
CA ASP A 879 -13.66 8.81 30.24
C ASP A 879 -14.83 7.90 30.63
N PRO A 880 -14.57 6.64 31.02
CA PRO A 880 -15.64 5.75 31.44
C PRO A 880 -16.36 6.20 32.72
N ALA A 881 -15.78 7.13 33.49
CA ALA A 881 -16.38 7.69 34.70
C ALA A 881 -17.16 8.98 34.46
N ASP A 882 -16.84 9.73 33.39
CA ASP A 882 -17.49 11.01 33.05
C ASP A 882 -17.72 11.12 31.54
N PRO A 883 -18.96 11.00 31.04
CA PRO A 883 -19.25 11.10 29.62
C PRO A 883 -18.97 12.48 29.00
N ASN A 884 -18.78 13.51 29.83
CA ASN A 884 -18.44 14.86 29.38
C ASN A 884 -16.94 15.11 29.34
N HIS A 885 -16.13 14.13 29.68
CA HIS A 885 -14.68 14.20 29.64
C HIS A 885 -14.13 13.20 28.62
N ALA A 886 -13.19 13.68 27.81
CA ALA A 886 -12.50 12.85 26.80
C ALA A 886 -11.02 13.24 26.66
N TRP A 887 -10.21 12.29 26.24
CA TRP A 887 -8.86 12.57 25.76
C TRP A 887 -8.87 12.54 24.24
N ILE A 888 -8.25 13.55 23.63
CA ILE A 888 -8.21 13.76 22.19
C ILE A 888 -6.76 13.88 21.75
N VAL A 889 -6.41 13.19 20.66
CA VAL A 889 -5.08 13.31 20.06
C VAL A 889 -5.14 13.84 18.64
N TYR A 890 -4.10 14.59 18.28
CA TYR A 890 -3.96 15.27 17.01
C TYR A 890 -2.74 14.77 16.25
N SER A 891 -2.97 14.42 14.98
CA SER A 891 -1.92 14.03 14.04
C SER A 891 -1.43 15.27 13.30
N SER A 892 -0.25 15.74 13.55
CA SER A 892 0.46 16.84 12.87
C SER A 892 1.64 17.27 13.73
N TYR A 893 2.46 18.17 13.24
CA TYR A 893 3.59 18.72 13.96
C TYR A 893 3.25 20.08 14.57
N ASN A 894 3.58 20.29 15.84
CA ASN A 894 3.43 21.60 16.51
C ASN A 894 4.17 22.71 15.77
N THR A 895 5.32 22.37 15.18
CA THR A 895 6.12 23.32 14.39
C THR A 895 5.36 23.86 13.18
N LEU A 896 4.39 23.14 12.63
CA LEU A 896 3.57 23.57 11.49
C LEU A 896 2.41 24.49 11.93
N ASP A 897 2.01 24.42 13.20
CA ASP A 897 0.99 25.30 13.78
C ASP A 897 1.40 25.74 15.21
N PRO A 898 2.38 26.65 15.32
CA PRO A 898 2.90 27.06 16.63
C PRO A 898 1.94 27.94 17.46
N THR A 899 0.83 28.38 16.87
CA THR A 899 -0.16 29.20 17.56
C THR A 899 -1.03 28.42 18.53
N THR A 900 -1.28 27.14 18.21
CA THR A 900 -2.07 26.21 19.02
C THR A 900 -1.36 24.86 19.16
N PRO A 901 -0.19 24.82 19.84
CA PRO A 901 0.60 23.61 19.95
C PRO A 901 -0.07 22.59 20.88
N GLY A 902 0.21 21.33 20.64
CA GLY A 902 -0.21 20.18 21.47
C GLY A 902 -0.66 18.99 20.63
N HIS A 903 -0.36 17.82 21.12
CA HIS A 903 -0.74 16.55 20.50
C HIS A 903 -1.79 15.81 21.30
N VAL A 904 -1.74 15.91 22.62
CA VAL A 904 -2.64 15.19 23.54
C VAL A 904 -3.36 16.20 24.44
N PHE A 905 -4.66 16.13 24.45
CA PHE A 905 -5.50 17.03 25.27
C PHE A 905 -6.49 16.24 26.13
N SER A 906 -6.69 16.73 27.35
CA SER A 906 -7.85 16.42 28.19
C SER A 906 -8.91 17.48 27.93
N VAL A 907 -10.09 17.05 27.53
CA VAL A 907 -11.20 17.92 27.11
C VAL A 907 -12.41 17.67 27.99
N THR A 908 -12.91 18.73 28.65
CA THR A 908 -14.14 18.66 29.42
C THR A 908 -15.19 19.56 28.80
N PHE A 909 -16.39 19.06 28.61
CA PHE A 909 -17.56 19.76 28.12
C PHE A 909 -18.58 19.96 29.22
N ASP A 910 -19.05 21.20 29.42
CA ASP A 910 -20.19 21.48 30.30
C ASP A 910 -21.46 21.68 29.47
N PRO A 911 -22.39 20.72 29.48
CA PRO A 911 -23.63 20.87 28.72
C PRO A 911 -24.65 21.84 29.32
N SER A 912 -24.50 22.23 30.58
CA SER A 912 -25.46 23.07 31.28
C SER A 912 -25.43 24.56 30.87
N GLY A 913 -24.22 25.01 30.51
CA GLY A 913 -23.99 26.33 29.89
C GLY A 913 -22.87 26.15 28.88
N PRO A 914 -23.19 25.81 27.62
CA PRO A 914 -22.24 25.21 26.69
C PRO A 914 -20.86 25.86 26.71
N SER A 915 -19.92 25.22 27.37
CA SER A 915 -18.50 25.62 27.47
C SER A 915 -17.62 24.38 27.38
N ALA A 916 -16.40 24.59 26.95
CA ALA A 916 -15.43 23.49 26.88
C ALA A 916 -14.03 23.98 27.29
N SER A 917 -13.27 23.10 27.94
CA SER A 917 -11.89 23.37 28.31
C SER A 917 -10.96 22.35 27.65
N TRP A 918 -9.86 22.83 27.08
CA TRP A 918 -8.78 22.02 26.54
C TRP A 918 -7.55 22.16 27.44
N THR A 919 -7.13 21.07 28.06
CA THR A 919 -5.88 21.03 28.85
C THR A 919 -4.85 20.25 28.08
N ASN A 920 -3.77 20.94 27.67
CA ASN A 920 -2.66 20.30 26.96
C ASN A 920 -1.89 19.37 27.92
N LEU A 921 -1.77 18.10 27.56
CA LEU A 921 -1.08 17.05 28.30
C LEU A 921 0.31 16.73 27.75
N ASP A 922 0.80 17.41 26.75
CA ASP A 922 2.15 17.16 26.20
C ASP A 922 3.24 17.32 27.28
N GLY A 923 2.99 18.17 28.28
CA GLY A 923 3.99 18.44 29.30
C GLY A 923 5.11 19.37 28.85
N SER A 924 6.26 19.33 29.52
CA SER A 924 7.39 20.20 29.21
C SER A 924 8.74 19.53 29.46
N GLY A 925 9.80 20.08 28.87
CA GLY A 925 11.16 19.60 29.03
C GLY A 925 11.40 18.20 28.42
N MET A 926 12.31 17.44 28.99
CA MET A 926 12.70 16.14 28.46
C MET A 926 11.61 15.07 28.57
N GLY A 927 10.61 15.26 29.41
CA GLY A 927 9.48 14.37 29.56
C GLY A 927 8.27 14.76 28.71
N ALA A 928 8.35 15.80 27.93
CA ALA A 928 7.26 16.21 27.06
C ALA A 928 6.95 15.14 26.01
N PHE A 929 5.67 15.08 25.57
CA PHE A 929 5.31 14.41 24.35
C PHE A 929 6.08 15.06 23.18
N PRO A 930 6.84 14.29 22.40
CA PRO A 930 7.67 14.90 21.36
C PRO A 930 6.82 15.48 20.22
N ASP A 931 7.42 16.39 19.43
CA ASP A 931 6.77 16.97 18.25
C ASP A 931 6.73 15.96 17.10
N PHE A 932 5.77 15.04 17.14
CA PHE A 932 5.46 14.09 16.07
C PHE A 932 3.97 13.70 16.06
N PRO A 933 3.46 13.23 14.93
CA PRO A 933 2.06 12.84 14.79
C PRO A 933 1.64 11.76 15.80
N ALA A 934 0.56 11.98 16.53
CA ALA A 934 -0.12 10.95 17.28
C ALA A 934 -1.13 10.22 16.36
N THR A 935 -1.24 8.90 16.47
CA THR A 935 -2.10 8.06 15.61
C THR A 935 -3.30 7.45 16.36
N GLY A 936 -3.27 7.43 17.69
CA GLY A 936 -4.37 6.92 18.50
C GLY A 936 -4.12 7.13 20.00
N ILE A 937 -5.17 6.91 20.80
CA ILE A 937 -5.14 7.06 22.26
C ILE A 937 -5.96 5.98 22.95
N ALA A 938 -5.48 5.49 24.08
CA ALA A 938 -6.19 4.55 24.94
C ALA A 938 -6.02 4.92 26.41
N PHE A 939 -7.05 4.69 27.22
CA PHE A 939 -7.07 4.98 28.64
C PHE A 939 -7.20 3.71 29.48
N ASP A 940 -6.29 3.51 30.42
CA ASP A 940 -6.36 2.46 31.41
C ASP A 940 -7.20 2.89 32.62
N SER A 941 -8.47 2.55 32.63
CA SER A 941 -9.41 2.91 33.70
C SER A 941 -9.07 2.29 35.05
N VAL A 942 -8.20 1.28 35.12
CA VAL A 942 -7.78 0.66 36.40
C VAL A 942 -6.72 1.50 37.10
N ARG A 943 -5.80 2.13 36.32
CA ARG A 943 -4.68 2.89 36.89
C ARG A 943 -4.76 4.39 36.59
N GLY A 944 -5.59 4.80 35.65
CA GLY A 944 -5.66 6.17 35.18
C GLY A 944 -4.50 6.55 34.23
N ASP A 945 -3.82 5.58 33.65
CA ASP A 945 -2.71 5.82 32.71
C ASP A 945 -3.24 6.08 31.29
N LEU A 946 -2.58 6.96 30.56
CA LEU A 946 -2.84 7.18 29.13
C LEU A 946 -1.75 6.54 28.27
N TYR A 947 -2.15 6.00 27.13
CA TYR A 947 -1.28 5.46 26.11
C TYR A 947 -1.57 6.13 24.78
N ALA A 948 -0.55 6.69 24.13
CA ALA A 948 -0.68 7.33 22.81
C ALA A 948 0.24 6.65 21.81
N SER A 949 -0.31 6.21 20.68
CA SER A 949 0.46 5.67 19.57
C SER A 949 0.96 6.77 18.64
N ASN A 950 1.99 6.42 17.88
CA ASN A 950 2.64 7.30 16.92
C ASN A 950 3.30 6.49 15.79
N ASP A 951 4.00 7.18 14.91
CA ASP A 951 4.66 6.57 13.74
C ASP A 951 5.81 5.61 14.10
N TRP A 952 6.27 5.52 15.35
CA TRP A 952 7.37 4.63 15.77
C TRP A 952 7.02 3.65 16.87
N GLY A 953 5.90 3.85 17.55
CA GLY A 953 5.53 3.01 18.67
C GLY A 953 4.49 3.64 19.58
N VAL A 954 4.60 3.38 20.88
CA VAL A 954 3.61 3.80 21.89
C VAL A 954 4.28 4.48 23.06
N LEU A 955 3.71 5.61 23.49
CA LEU A 955 4.08 6.33 24.71
C LEU A 955 3.05 6.11 25.82
N ARG A 956 3.48 6.24 27.08
CA ARG A 956 2.65 6.19 28.27
C ARG A 956 2.82 7.45 29.09
N LEU A 957 1.70 8.02 29.52
CA LEU A 957 1.63 9.00 30.61
C LEU A 957 1.01 8.31 31.83
N ALA A 958 1.79 8.07 32.86
CA ALA A 958 1.27 7.49 34.09
C ALA A 958 0.38 8.49 34.83
N ASN A 959 -0.65 8.00 35.50
CA ASN A 959 -1.56 8.82 36.31
C ASN A 959 -0.80 9.70 37.30
N GLY A 960 -1.11 10.99 37.29
CA GLY A 960 -0.44 12.01 38.10
C GLY A 960 0.98 12.39 37.64
N SER A 961 1.47 11.80 36.54
CA SER A 961 2.74 12.20 35.93
C SER A 961 2.57 13.35 34.95
N MET A 962 3.63 14.12 34.75
CA MET A 962 3.76 15.11 33.67
C MET A 962 4.80 14.68 32.63
N SER A 963 5.21 13.40 32.68
CA SER A 963 6.25 12.89 31.79
C SER A 963 5.77 11.71 30.98
N TRP A 964 5.88 11.83 29.66
CA TRP A 964 5.69 10.73 28.72
C TRP A 964 6.94 9.88 28.63
N VAL A 965 6.75 8.57 28.65
CA VAL A 965 7.83 7.58 28.55
C VAL A 965 7.42 6.52 27.51
N ALA A 966 8.37 5.72 27.03
CA ALA A 966 8.04 4.59 26.19
C ALA A 966 7.13 3.60 26.93
N ALA A 967 6.11 3.13 26.27
CA ALA A 967 5.19 2.13 26.81
C ALA A 967 5.78 0.72 26.66
N GLY A 968 6.85 0.42 27.38
CA GLY A 968 7.57 -0.85 27.30
C GLY A 968 8.71 -0.87 26.30
N THR A 969 9.32 -2.04 26.15
CA THR A 969 10.44 -2.34 25.24
C THR A 969 10.00 -3.36 24.18
N ASP A 970 10.86 -3.67 23.23
CA ASP A 970 10.75 -4.77 22.27
C ASP A 970 9.72 -4.57 21.14
N LEU A 971 8.95 -3.47 21.11
CA LEU A 971 8.17 -3.10 19.93
C LEU A 971 9.14 -2.55 18.87
N PRO A 972 9.17 -3.12 17.66
CA PRO A 972 9.99 -2.57 16.59
C PRO A 972 9.60 -1.12 16.23
N ASN A 973 10.52 -0.36 15.66
CA ASN A 973 10.19 0.95 15.09
C ASN A 973 9.22 0.76 13.91
N VAL A 974 7.95 1.00 14.16
CA VAL A 974 6.88 0.79 13.18
C VAL A 974 5.69 1.70 13.52
N GLU A 975 4.97 2.15 12.50
CA GLU A 975 3.72 2.86 12.69
C GLU A 975 2.72 1.97 13.46
N VAL A 976 2.18 2.51 14.54
CA VAL A 976 1.07 1.91 15.26
C VAL A 976 -0.22 2.59 14.81
N ALA A 977 -0.93 1.94 13.91
CA ALA A 977 -2.14 2.49 13.29
C ALA A 977 -3.32 2.64 14.28
N GLY A 978 -3.33 1.83 15.35
CA GLY A 978 -4.37 1.90 16.37
C GLY A 978 -4.02 1.17 17.65
N LEU A 979 -4.67 1.57 18.73
CA LEU A 979 -4.55 0.94 20.05
C LEU A 979 -5.90 0.39 20.53
N THR A 980 -5.89 -0.79 21.09
CA THR A 980 -7.05 -1.37 21.76
C THR A 980 -6.66 -1.84 23.16
N ILE A 981 -7.34 -1.31 24.16
CA ILE A 981 -7.06 -1.62 25.56
C ILE A 981 -8.16 -2.48 26.17
N VAL A 982 -7.79 -3.48 26.97
CA VAL A 982 -8.71 -4.29 27.77
C VAL A 982 -8.26 -4.19 29.24
N PRO A 983 -8.75 -3.16 29.98
CA PRO A 983 -8.29 -2.91 31.36
C PRO A 983 -8.51 -4.08 32.31
N SER A 984 -9.62 -4.78 32.20
CA SER A 984 -9.95 -5.96 33.01
C SER A 984 -8.98 -7.14 32.82
N ALA A 985 -8.45 -7.30 31.60
CA ALA A 985 -7.46 -8.33 31.28
C ALA A 985 -6.02 -7.84 31.43
N ARG A 986 -5.81 -6.58 31.80
CA ARG A 986 -4.49 -5.93 31.87
C ARG A 986 -3.71 -6.06 30.56
N LYS A 987 -4.36 -5.80 29.43
CA LYS A 987 -3.76 -5.89 28.08
C LYS A 987 -3.95 -4.61 27.28
N LEU A 988 -2.89 -4.23 26.60
CA LEU A 988 -2.90 -3.21 25.53
C LEU A 988 -2.43 -3.91 24.26
N TYR A 989 -3.19 -3.75 23.19
CA TYR A 989 -2.88 -4.25 21.85
C TYR A 989 -2.53 -3.11 20.93
N ALA A 990 -1.56 -3.32 20.04
CA ALA A 990 -1.13 -2.41 19.00
C ALA A 990 -1.31 -3.05 17.63
N ALA A 991 -2.10 -2.40 16.77
CA ALA A 991 -2.17 -2.68 15.35
C ALA A 991 -0.97 -2.03 14.69
N THR A 992 -0.08 -2.78 14.04
CA THR A 992 1.11 -2.20 13.41
C THR A 992 1.08 -2.34 11.90
N HIS A 993 1.51 -1.31 11.21
CA HIS A 993 1.57 -1.28 9.75
C HIS A 993 2.86 -1.96 9.26
N GLY A 994 2.83 -3.30 9.18
CA GLY A 994 3.92 -4.10 8.62
C GLY A 994 4.63 -5.04 9.60
N ARG A 995 4.24 -5.08 10.89
CA ARG A 995 4.82 -5.98 11.89
C ARG A 995 3.79 -6.83 12.64
N SER A 996 2.64 -7.09 12.02
CA SER A 996 1.53 -7.80 12.63
C SER A 996 0.99 -7.10 13.90
N ALA A 997 0.29 -7.79 14.77
CA ALA A 997 -0.26 -7.24 16.00
C ALA A 997 0.64 -7.55 17.21
N TRP A 998 0.73 -6.61 18.13
CA TRP A 998 1.54 -6.72 19.34
C TRP A 998 0.70 -6.53 20.60
N GLN A 999 1.12 -7.09 21.70
CA GLN A 999 0.47 -6.95 23.00
C GLN A 999 1.45 -6.58 24.10
N LEU A 1000 0.99 -5.73 25.00
CA LEU A 1000 1.68 -5.34 26.23
C LEU A 1000 0.85 -5.77 27.45
N THR A 1001 1.49 -6.38 28.42
CA THR A 1001 0.85 -6.63 29.71
C THR A 1001 0.97 -5.39 30.58
N LEU A 1002 -0.16 -4.84 31.00
CA LEU A 1002 -0.23 -3.65 31.82
C LEU A 1002 0.07 -3.98 33.31
N PRO A 1003 0.70 -3.07 34.06
CA PRO A 1003 1.06 -3.29 35.45
C PRO A 1003 -0.14 -3.39 36.41
#